data_974e90100d1a522e72b54ee4a47b774a
#
_entry.id   974e90100d1a522e72b54ee4a47b774a
#
_cell.length_a   1.000
_cell.length_b   1.000
_cell.length_c   1.000
_cell.angle_alpha   90.00
_cell.angle_beta   90.00
_cell.angle_gamma   90.00
#
_symmetry.space_group_name_H-M   'P 1'
#
loop_
_entity.id
_entity.type
_entity.pdbx_description
1 polymer ?
#
loop_
_entity_poly.entity_id
_entity_poly.type
_entity_poly.pdbx_seq_one_letter_code
_entity_poly.pdbx_strand_id
1 'polypeptide(L)'
;MLTFAALLVGCVGVLAAVVLPFAPVLAERSTVSWPIAGQPVASSTAFFTPYRPVRLTAEVPCPVLRAAAAANRPVTVLDTASAGAGLLVRVAGGATQVLLNGRLVSSTATAAPECAVTVAADPGGALVAAGGQRIRLDGEPTPQVQAFRTELAPALAAGLSVTGYTEDPFHVRPTGLKSALLAVQLLAAAGALAWLCWAGSGAVGSGAVGPGAVGPGAVEPGAVGSGAAQDRVGSSTPGPWRGVRARAAGLAVDLGMLVTLAGWAVIGPLSDDDGFAAMIARNSRLAGYQGNYYRWWNASETPFALAQHVLAPLTEVSLAPLWLRVPSTLLAAVTWFALSRGVLVAALPGLARRTGIRLLAAGCFLACWLPFDLGVRPEAYIAVGVTGVLALLWRGRGLPALGAATLLAALTVSASPSGVLLAAPVLVFAPQVVRIVRAGAGRIEIVARVAALCCVGGVALVLVFADQSWHALAVATRWHTEFGPSLPWYAELARYSSLLGDGPDGTATKRVPVLLTLALLPVVGLLLARRTEGGIAGAAEGGAAGVAGRVSPAAARLAGVAVLGLALFWLTPSKWSHHFGGLAGVFAAFLVVAAVLLVRCARSAPAGDRVPLGVGLGGVGLVAVVAGLAFGAPNQWWQPVIYDVPWAHSPIRPGGLPLNSPLLWAGAVGLGYLVVRRRRGAAPANRSLVAAPAVLASSVVAVSVAVLLGSFIAAPIRQPTGSLALANLRWLARDGGCGLADDVQVLPDVPGGLL
;
A
#
# COMPACT_ATOMS: atom_id res chain seq x y z
N MET A 1 -34.59 23.16 -7.95
CA MET A 1 -34.05 23.60 -6.65
C MET A 1 -33.02 22.62 -6.10
N LEU A 2 -33.33 21.33 -5.91
CA LEU A 2 -32.40 20.36 -5.32
C LEU A 2 -31.05 20.21 -6.08
N THR A 3 -31.06 20.25 -7.41
CA THR A 3 -29.85 20.18 -8.25
C THR A 3 -28.93 21.39 -8.04
N PHE A 4 -29.50 22.61 -7.91
CA PHE A 4 -28.72 23.81 -7.61
C PHE A 4 -28.15 23.78 -6.18
N ALA A 5 -28.91 23.28 -5.21
CA ALA A 5 -28.43 23.11 -3.84
C ALA A 5 -27.27 22.12 -3.81
N ALA A 6 -27.38 20.97 -4.52
CA ALA A 6 -26.32 19.97 -4.64
C ALA A 6 -25.06 20.52 -5.35
N LEU A 7 -25.26 21.34 -6.39
CA LEU A 7 -24.15 22.02 -7.05
C LEU A 7 -23.43 22.98 -6.10
N LEU A 8 -24.17 23.80 -5.37
CA LEU A 8 -23.62 24.76 -4.39
C LEU A 8 -22.84 23.99 -3.30
N VAL A 9 -23.47 22.99 -2.69
CA VAL A 9 -22.86 22.16 -1.65
C VAL A 9 -21.60 21.48 -2.18
N GLY A 10 -21.66 20.89 -3.39
CA GLY A 10 -20.51 20.28 -4.04
C GLY A 10 -19.35 21.26 -4.26
N CYS A 11 -19.64 22.46 -4.79
CA CYS A 11 -18.62 23.49 -5.03
C CYS A 11 -18.01 24.02 -3.71
N VAL A 12 -18.83 24.27 -2.70
CA VAL A 12 -18.36 24.70 -1.37
C VAL A 12 -17.45 23.65 -0.74
N GLY A 13 -17.83 22.35 -0.81
CA GLY A 13 -17.01 21.28 -0.29
C GLY A 13 -15.68 21.12 -1.05
N VAL A 14 -15.71 21.21 -2.38
CA VAL A 14 -14.47 21.18 -3.18
C VAL A 14 -13.54 22.34 -2.82
N LEU A 15 -14.09 23.55 -2.71
CA LEU A 15 -13.30 24.73 -2.33
C LEU A 15 -12.69 24.57 -0.94
N ALA A 16 -13.48 24.12 0.04
CA ALA A 16 -13.01 23.86 1.40
C ALA A 16 -11.86 22.81 1.38
N ALA A 17 -12.02 21.72 0.62
CA ALA A 17 -11.00 20.68 0.50
C ALA A 17 -9.70 21.21 -0.12
N VAL A 18 -9.77 22.01 -1.19
CA VAL A 18 -8.59 22.55 -1.88
C VAL A 18 -7.84 23.59 -1.03
N VAL A 19 -8.56 24.36 -0.21
CA VAL A 19 -7.95 25.37 0.68
C VAL A 19 -7.34 24.74 1.93
N LEU A 20 -7.82 23.58 2.36
CA LEU A 20 -7.43 22.91 3.62
C LEU A 20 -5.92 22.69 3.80
N PRO A 21 -5.13 22.25 2.80
CA PRO A 21 -3.68 22.10 2.92
C PRO A 21 -2.94 23.40 3.29
N PHE A 22 -3.48 24.53 2.87
CA PHE A 22 -2.88 25.85 3.03
C PHE A 22 -3.46 26.61 4.23
N ALA A 23 -4.47 26.04 4.90
CA ALA A 23 -5.05 26.66 6.08
C ALA A 23 -4.02 26.74 7.22
N PRO A 24 -3.97 27.84 7.98
CA PRO A 24 -2.99 28.03 9.03
C PRO A 24 -3.13 26.98 10.13
N VAL A 25 -1.97 26.61 10.69
CA VAL A 25 -1.83 25.65 11.80
C VAL A 25 -1.00 26.28 12.91
N LEU A 26 -1.15 25.78 14.12
CA LEU A 26 -0.32 26.13 15.26
C LEU A 26 0.71 25.01 15.45
N ALA A 27 1.95 25.28 15.10
CA ALA A 27 3.05 24.35 15.32
C ALA A 27 3.52 24.37 16.78
N GLU A 28 3.91 23.23 17.30
CA GLU A 28 4.48 23.12 18.65
C GLU A 28 5.84 23.81 18.68
N ARG A 29 6.05 24.61 19.72
CA ARG A 29 7.27 25.38 19.92
C ARG A 29 7.91 24.98 21.24
N SER A 30 9.20 24.69 21.20
CA SER A 30 9.99 24.33 22.38
C SER A 30 11.22 25.20 22.50
N THR A 31 11.65 25.43 23.74
CA THR A 31 12.86 26.15 24.07
C THR A 31 13.79 25.20 24.79
N VAL A 32 15.01 25.09 24.32
CA VAL A 32 16.07 24.33 24.95
C VAL A 32 17.14 25.28 25.42
N SER A 33 17.40 25.29 26.73
CA SER A 33 18.45 26.08 27.35
C SER A 33 19.56 25.18 27.84
N TRP A 34 20.80 25.53 27.56
CA TRP A 34 21.99 24.87 28.05
C TRP A 34 22.92 25.92 28.70
N PRO A 35 23.44 25.65 29.90
CA PRO A 35 23.12 24.55 30.77
C PRO A 35 21.66 24.57 31.24
N ILE A 36 21.19 23.42 31.72
CA ILE A 36 19.87 23.34 32.37
C ILE A 36 19.97 24.16 33.68
N ALA A 37 18.92 24.92 33.97
CA ALA A 37 18.88 25.78 35.12
C ALA A 37 19.24 25.01 36.43
N GLY A 38 20.20 25.53 37.16
CA GLY A 38 20.70 24.93 38.42
C GLY A 38 21.72 23.80 38.24
N GLN A 39 22.03 23.44 36.97
CA GLN A 39 23.08 22.45 36.70
C GLN A 39 24.41 23.11 36.28
N PRO A 40 25.54 22.48 36.56
CA PRO A 40 26.84 22.95 36.10
C PRO A 40 26.94 22.80 34.56
N VAL A 41 27.76 23.66 33.94
CA VAL A 41 28.03 23.57 32.51
C VAL A 41 28.82 22.29 32.22
N ALA A 42 28.22 21.38 31.48
CA ALA A 42 28.84 20.13 31.03
C ALA A 42 28.42 19.84 29.58
N SER A 43 29.30 19.19 28.83
CA SER A 43 28.98 18.78 27.46
C SER A 43 27.76 17.85 27.44
N SER A 44 26.84 18.10 26.55
CA SER A 44 25.58 17.37 26.42
C SER A 44 25.22 17.18 24.97
N THR A 45 24.66 16.04 24.63
CA THR A 45 24.05 15.82 23.31
C THR A 45 22.72 16.57 23.21
N ALA A 46 22.48 17.23 22.10
CA ALA A 46 21.22 17.91 21.84
C ALA A 46 20.90 17.82 20.34
N PHE A 47 19.75 17.23 20.02
CA PHE A 47 19.30 17.10 18.66
C PHE A 47 18.07 17.96 18.41
N PHE A 48 18.11 18.76 17.39
CA PHE A 48 16.98 19.54 16.90
C PHE A 48 16.49 18.96 15.59
N THR A 49 15.19 18.90 15.43
CA THR A 49 14.55 18.52 14.17
C THR A 49 14.06 19.78 13.46
N PRO A 50 14.59 20.12 12.30
CA PRO A 50 15.55 19.43 11.41
C PRO A 50 17.03 19.86 11.58
N TYR A 51 17.69 19.48 12.62
CA TYR A 51 19.11 19.81 12.97
C TYR A 51 19.42 21.29 13.19
N ARG A 52 18.54 22.21 12.82
CA ARG A 52 18.70 23.64 13.03
C ARG A 52 17.57 24.18 13.88
N PRO A 53 17.85 24.89 14.97
CA PRO A 53 16.83 25.63 15.67
C PRO A 53 16.31 26.76 14.75
N VAL A 54 15.06 27.17 14.96
CA VAL A 54 14.49 28.35 14.28
C VAL A 54 15.22 29.61 14.71
N ARG A 55 15.60 29.67 16.00
CA ARG A 55 16.44 30.74 16.55
C ARG A 55 17.47 30.13 17.52
N LEU A 56 18.69 30.64 17.47
CA LEU A 56 19.73 30.33 18.42
C LEU A 56 20.28 31.60 19.04
N THR A 57 20.42 31.65 20.35
CA THR A 57 21.15 32.68 21.08
C THR A 57 22.25 32.01 21.90
N ALA A 58 23.45 32.56 21.86
CA ALA A 58 24.57 32.08 22.67
C ALA A 58 25.28 33.26 23.32
N GLU A 59 25.64 33.10 24.59
CA GLU A 59 26.39 34.11 25.37
C GLU A 59 27.61 33.46 25.98
N VAL A 60 28.76 34.05 25.70
CA VAL A 60 30.08 33.64 26.24
C VAL A 60 30.67 34.81 26.95
N PRO A 61 30.63 34.87 28.31
CA PRO A 61 31.11 35.97 29.08
C PRO A 61 32.66 36.09 29.05
N CYS A 62 33.17 37.28 29.23
CA CYS A 62 34.62 37.53 29.29
C CYS A 62 35.40 36.67 30.30
N PRO A 63 34.90 36.40 31.53
CA PRO A 63 35.58 35.50 32.42
C PRO A 63 35.88 34.12 31.87
N VAL A 64 34.88 33.55 31.13
CA VAL A 64 35.00 32.22 30.47
C VAL A 64 36.08 32.24 29.38
N LEU A 65 36.12 33.29 28.56
CA LEU A 65 37.13 33.43 27.49
C LEU A 65 38.53 33.63 28.06
N ARG A 66 38.67 34.40 29.13
CA ARG A 66 39.95 34.61 29.83
C ARG A 66 40.43 33.32 30.51
N ALA A 67 39.52 32.55 31.11
CA ALA A 67 39.85 31.24 31.66
C ALA A 67 40.35 30.28 30.55
N ALA A 68 39.74 30.29 29.40
CA ALA A 68 40.18 29.51 28.24
C ALA A 68 41.57 29.95 27.76
N ALA A 69 41.84 31.25 27.74
CA ALA A 69 43.15 31.79 27.34
C ALA A 69 44.30 31.42 28.32
N ALA A 70 43.99 31.28 29.59
CA ALA A 70 44.98 30.87 30.63
C ALA A 70 45.50 29.44 30.44
N ALA A 71 44.83 28.60 29.64
CA ALA A 71 45.24 27.21 29.38
C ALA A 71 46.47 27.07 28.48
N ASN A 72 46.97 28.17 27.85
CA ASN A 72 48.13 28.21 26.93
C ASN A 72 48.07 27.16 25.81
N ARG A 73 46.91 26.71 25.42
CA ARG A 73 46.61 25.83 24.30
C ARG A 73 45.29 26.25 23.64
N PRO A 74 45.05 25.84 22.39
CA PRO A 74 43.70 26.03 21.84
C PRO A 74 42.67 25.35 22.69
N VAL A 75 41.59 26.06 23.04
CA VAL A 75 40.46 25.57 23.87
C VAL A 75 39.15 25.84 23.14
N THR A 76 38.35 24.80 22.99
CA THR A 76 36.96 24.92 22.54
C THR A 76 36.10 25.38 23.70
N VAL A 77 35.56 26.58 23.61
CA VAL A 77 34.68 27.17 24.60
C VAL A 77 33.25 26.72 24.40
N LEU A 78 32.81 26.73 23.16
CA LEU A 78 31.49 26.25 22.74
C LEU A 78 31.57 25.66 21.33
N ASP A 79 31.06 24.45 21.16
CA ASP A 79 30.83 23.82 19.86
C ASP A 79 29.44 23.21 19.82
N THR A 80 28.64 23.58 18.81
CA THR A 80 27.26 23.09 18.68
C THR A 80 27.10 21.96 17.66
N ALA A 81 28.09 21.75 16.76
CA ALA A 81 28.01 20.69 15.77
C ALA A 81 29.38 20.25 15.30
N SER A 82 29.62 18.96 15.23
CA SER A 82 30.79 18.37 14.59
C SER A 82 30.85 18.80 13.12
N ALA A 83 32.09 18.85 12.55
CA ALA A 83 32.33 19.15 11.15
C ALA A 83 31.98 20.58 10.67
N GLY A 84 31.94 21.56 11.54
CA GLY A 84 31.91 22.97 11.14
C GLY A 84 30.56 23.54 10.68
N ALA A 85 29.49 22.77 10.74
CA ALA A 85 28.14 23.24 10.33
C ALA A 85 27.40 23.99 11.45
N GLY A 86 28.00 24.19 12.60
CA GLY A 86 27.43 24.83 13.79
C GLY A 86 28.04 26.14 14.17
N LEU A 87 27.85 26.52 15.43
CA LEU A 87 28.54 27.61 16.09
C LEU A 87 29.76 27.06 16.84
N LEU A 88 30.95 27.56 16.49
CA LEU A 88 32.17 27.25 17.22
C LEU A 88 32.79 28.54 17.78
N VAL A 89 32.95 28.59 19.08
CA VAL A 89 33.72 29.61 19.78
C VAL A 89 34.95 28.96 20.39
N ARG A 90 36.12 29.35 19.98
CA ARG A 90 37.39 28.84 20.49
C ARG A 90 38.36 29.95 20.82
N VAL A 91 39.26 29.69 21.75
CA VAL A 91 40.38 30.59 22.09
C VAL A 91 41.68 29.92 21.64
N ALA A 92 42.45 30.60 20.81
CA ALA A 92 43.71 30.11 20.32
C ALA A 92 44.72 31.30 20.14
N GLY A 93 45.93 31.14 20.61
CA GLY A 93 46.99 32.19 20.44
C GLY A 93 46.59 33.56 21.03
N GLY A 94 45.85 33.59 22.15
CA GLY A 94 45.38 34.84 22.76
C GLY A 94 44.22 35.53 22.02
N ALA A 95 43.68 34.91 20.96
CA ALA A 95 42.55 35.43 20.20
C ALA A 95 41.30 34.55 20.40
N THR A 96 40.15 35.18 20.58
CA THR A 96 38.84 34.56 20.54
C THR A 96 38.34 34.50 19.10
N GLN A 97 38.14 33.31 18.58
CA GLN A 97 37.66 33.05 17.23
C GLN A 97 36.22 32.57 17.29
N VAL A 98 35.34 33.20 16.49
CA VAL A 98 33.95 32.81 16.31
C VAL A 98 33.76 32.33 14.89
N LEU A 99 33.41 31.04 14.73
CA LEU A 99 33.05 30.44 13.45
C LEU A 99 31.57 30.12 13.43
N LEU A 100 30.89 30.46 12.32
CA LEU A 100 29.53 30.15 12.07
C LEU A 100 29.41 29.36 10.77
N ASN A 101 28.82 28.17 10.82
CA ASN A 101 28.70 27.28 9.67
C ASN A 101 30.06 27.08 8.93
N GLY A 102 31.13 26.91 9.68
CA GLY A 102 32.49 26.69 9.16
C GLY A 102 33.24 27.96 8.69
N ARG A 103 32.59 29.12 8.66
CA ARG A 103 33.21 30.40 8.26
C ARG A 103 33.68 31.16 9.48
N LEU A 104 34.93 31.62 9.47
CA LEU A 104 35.42 32.53 10.50
C LEU A 104 34.75 33.90 10.36
N VAL A 105 33.92 34.26 11.36
CA VAL A 105 33.19 35.52 11.38
C VAL A 105 33.94 36.61 12.13
N SER A 106 34.56 36.24 13.25
CA SER A 106 35.28 37.19 14.10
C SER A 106 36.53 36.55 14.69
N SER A 107 37.58 37.35 14.81
CA SER A 107 38.79 37.01 15.56
C SER A 107 39.24 38.24 16.33
N THR A 108 39.09 38.23 17.66
CA THR A 108 39.32 39.38 18.53
C THR A 108 40.27 39.00 19.67
N ALA A 109 41.05 39.95 20.14
CA ALA A 109 41.96 39.73 21.29
C ALA A 109 41.13 39.37 22.54
N THR A 110 41.43 38.23 23.17
CA THR A 110 40.72 37.77 24.40
C THR A 110 40.95 38.71 25.58
N ALA A 111 42.05 39.47 25.58
CA ALA A 111 42.37 40.47 26.63
C ALA A 111 41.59 41.79 26.48
N ALA A 112 40.84 41.99 25.40
CA ALA A 112 40.10 43.23 25.18
C ALA A 112 39.09 43.49 26.33
N PRO A 113 38.79 44.75 26.68
CA PRO A 113 37.80 45.09 27.70
C PRO A 113 36.42 44.52 27.40
N GLU A 114 36.00 44.62 26.16
CA GLU A 114 34.72 44.10 25.65
C GLU A 114 34.88 42.75 24.96
N CYS A 115 35.47 41.77 25.65
CA CYS A 115 35.78 40.49 25.06
C CYS A 115 34.59 39.52 24.98
N ALA A 116 33.46 39.81 25.59
CA ALA A 116 32.29 38.94 25.55
C ALA A 116 31.83 38.66 24.10
N VAL A 117 31.37 37.43 23.89
CA VAL A 117 30.80 37.02 22.58
C VAL A 117 29.31 36.76 22.78
N THR A 118 28.51 37.39 21.95
CA THR A 118 27.08 37.08 21.81
C THR A 118 26.77 36.74 20.35
N VAL A 119 25.97 35.70 20.16
CA VAL A 119 25.50 35.29 18.86
C VAL A 119 23.98 35.18 18.91
N ALA A 120 23.30 35.82 18.00
CA ALA A 120 21.85 35.67 17.77
C ALA A 120 21.61 35.33 16.31
N ALA A 121 21.08 34.16 16.04
CA ALA A 121 20.78 33.70 14.69
C ALA A 121 19.29 33.34 14.57
N ASP A 122 18.69 33.74 13.46
CA ASP A 122 17.30 33.45 13.11
C ASP A 122 17.17 33.25 11.59
N PRO A 123 15.97 32.95 11.02
CA PRO A 123 15.82 32.77 9.58
C PRO A 123 16.21 33.98 8.72
N GLY A 124 16.28 35.18 9.27
CA GLY A 124 16.73 36.40 8.57
C GLY A 124 18.26 36.53 8.50
N GLY A 125 18.99 35.77 9.30
CA GLY A 125 20.44 35.81 9.35
C GLY A 125 21.00 35.70 10.76
N ALA A 126 22.27 36.08 10.92
CA ALA A 126 22.96 36.03 12.21
C ALA A 126 23.59 37.38 12.58
N LEU A 127 23.53 37.71 13.87
CA LEU A 127 24.24 38.83 14.47
C LEU A 127 25.27 38.27 15.45
N VAL A 128 26.54 38.59 15.21
CA VAL A 128 27.67 38.22 16.08
C VAL A 128 28.23 39.48 16.67
N ALA A 129 28.25 39.61 18.00
CA ALA A 129 28.96 40.66 18.67
C ALA A 129 30.18 40.05 19.40
N ALA A 130 31.34 40.55 19.13
CA ALA A 130 32.62 40.11 19.73
C ALA A 130 33.64 41.26 19.70
N GLY A 131 34.34 41.49 20.81
CA GLY A 131 35.37 42.54 20.90
C GLY A 131 34.86 43.94 20.62
N GLY A 132 33.65 44.29 21.06
CA GLY A 132 32.99 45.55 20.79
C GLY A 132 32.45 45.75 19.37
N GLN A 133 32.71 44.82 18.48
CA GLN A 133 32.20 44.87 17.10
C GLN A 133 30.90 44.07 16.95
N ARG A 134 29.98 44.57 16.13
CA ARG A 134 28.75 43.88 15.75
C ARG A 134 28.78 43.56 14.26
N ILE A 135 28.76 42.29 13.93
CA ILE A 135 28.84 41.79 12.56
C ILE A 135 27.50 41.15 12.24
N ARG A 136 26.80 41.68 11.24
CA ARG A 136 25.53 41.15 10.73
C ARG A 136 25.79 40.32 9.48
N LEU A 137 25.18 39.14 9.40
CA LEU A 137 25.28 38.19 8.30
C LEU A 137 23.87 37.92 7.80
N ASP A 138 23.43 38.70 6.82
CA ASP A 138 22.08 38.55 6.26
C ASP A 138 21.98 37.26 5.43
N GLY A 139 20.87 36.50 5.61
CA GLY A 139 20.62 35.25 4.93
C GLY A 139 21.51 34.07 5.38
N GLU A 140 22.37 34.28 6.40
CA GLU A 140 23.13 33.16 6.98
C GLU A 140 22.17 32.20 7.71
N PRO A 141 22.18 30.88 7.37
CA PRO A 141 21.27 29.93 8.05
C PRO A 141 21.67 29.79 9.53
N THR A 142 20.66 29.57 10.38
CA THR A 142 20.91 29.24 11.79
C THR A 142 21.89 28.07 11.92
N PRO A 143 22.84 28.13 12.87
CA PRO A 143 23.81 27.07 13.04
C PRO A 143 23.17 25.74 13.43
N GLN A 144 23.75 24.65 12.98
CA GLN A 144 23.30 23.30 13.40
C GLN A 144 23.63 23.06 14.87
N VAL A 145 22.75 22.31 15.52
CA VAL A 145 22.95 21.86 16.90
C VAL A 145 22.81 20.33 16.95
N GLN A 146 23.91 19.67 17.29
CA GLN A 146 24.00 18.23 17.53
C GLN A 146 24.41 17.93 18.97
N ALA A 147 25.07 18.88 19.60
CA ALA A 147 25.53 18.83 20.97
C ALA A 147 25.79 20.25 21.48
N PHE A 148 25.93 20.42 22.77
CA PHE A 148 26.60 21.56 23.37
C PHE A 148 27.87 21.06 24.02
N ARG A 149 29.03 21.42 23.48
CA ARG A 149 30.33 20.92 23.91
C ARG A 149 31.20 22.06 24.42
N THR A 150 31.90 21.79 25.49
CA THR A 150 32.96 22.67 26.02
C THR A 150 34.10 21.82 26.54
N GLU A 151 35.35 22.31 26.38
CA GLU A 151 36.54 21.72 27.00
C GLU A 151 36.87 22.34 28.38
N LEU A 152 36.07 23.29 28.82
CA LEU A 152 36.31 23.97 30.09
C LEU A 152 35.70 23.13 31.25
N ALA A 153 36.41 23.12 32.37
CA ALA A 153 35.83 22.61 33.61
C ALA A 153 34.60 23.43 34.00
N PRO A 154 33.57 22.83 34.58
CA PRO A 154 32.30 23.50 34.91
C PRO A 154 32.47 24.82 35.71
N ALA A 155 33.41 24.87 36.65
CA ALA A 155 33.70 26.08 37.43
C ALA A 155 34.21 27.24 36.59
N LEU A 156 34.95 26.96 35.52
CA LEU A 156 35.52 27.96 34.60
C LEU A 156 34.55 28.36 33.47
N ALA A 157 33.50 27.61 33.27
CA ALA A 157 32.46 27.83 32.24
C ALA A 157 31.23 28.57 32.80
N ALA A 158 31.30 29.05 34.05
CA ALA A 158 30.14 29.72 34.67
C ALA A 158 29.69 30.95 33.89
N GLY A 159 28.38 31.02 33.58
CA GLY A 159 27.78 32.08 32.74
C GLY A 159 27.78 31.81 31.24
N LEU A 160 28.42 30.74 30.76
CA LEU A 160 28.22 30.28 29.38
C LEU A 160 26.80 29.77 29.20
N SER A 161 26.08 30.27 28.21
CA SER A 161 24.72 29.89 27.96
C SER A 161 24.39 29.83 26.47
N VAL A 162 23.55 28.88 26.12
CA VAL A 162 22.96 28.75 24.77
C VAL A 162 21.48 28.47 24.92
N THR A 163 20.65 29.17 24.14
CA THR A 163 19.21 28.94 24.06
C THR A 163 18.82 28.72 22.62
N GLY A 164 18.26 27.57 22.34
CA GLY A 164 17.69 27.21 21.05
C GLY A 164 16.17 27.18 21.08
N TYR A 165 15.52 27.81 20.11
CA TYR A 165 14.08 27.76 19.91
C TYR A 165 13.77 26.85 18.72
N THR A 166 12.90 25.88 18.94
CA THR A 166 12.48 24.94 17.89
C THR A 166 11.00 25.11 17.58
N GLU A 167 10.64 24.80 16.36
CA GLU A 167 9.27 24.65 15.92
C GLU A 167 9.15 23.34 15.19
N ASP A 168 8.27 22.43 15.67
CA ASP A 168 8.04 21.13 15.02
C ASP A 168 6.93 21.30 13.97
N PRO A 169 7.28 21.32 12.65
CA PRO A 169 6.27 21.50 11.60
C PRO A 169 5.35 20.28 11.45
N PHE A 170 5.67 19.16 12.08
CA PHE A 170 4.90 17.91 12.02
C PHE A 170 3.94 17.77 13.19
N HIS A 171 4.25 18.40 14.31
CA HIS A 171 3.38 18.47 15.48
C HIS A 171 2.56 19.77 15.45
N VAL A 172 1.41 19.72 14.81
CA VAL A 172 0.58 20.90 14.61
C VAL A 172 -0.85 20.69 15.12
N ARG A 173 -1.46 21.79 15.58
CA ARG A 173 -2.88 21.84 15.92
C ARG A 173 -3.64 22.68 14.91
N PRO A 174 -4.85 22.26 14.49
CA PRO A 174 -5.66 23.08 13.59
C PRO A 174 -6.10 24.37 14.25
N THR A 175 -6.04 25.48 13.51
CA THR A 175 -6.70 26.74 13.92
C THR A 175 -8.22 26.62 13.81
N GLY A 176 -8.96 27.57 14.38
CA GLY A 176 -10.42 27.65 14.23
C GLY A 176 -10.86 27.67 12.76
N LEU A 177 -10.14 28.39 11.90
CA LEU A 177 -10.41 28.41 10.45
C LEU A 177 -10.24 27.03 9.82
N LYS A 178 -9.16 26.33 10.13
CA LYS A 178 -8.91 24.98 9.60
C LYS A 178 -9.96 24.00 10.08
N SER A 179 -10.33 24.05 11.38
CA SER A 179 -11.41 23.23 11.94
C SER A 179 -12.74 23.47 11.27
N ALA A 180 -13.07 24.73 10.96
CA ALA A 180 -14.28 25.09 10.22
C ALA A 180 -14.27 24.53 8.79
N LEU A 181 -13.14 24.62 8.07
CA LEU A 181 -12.98 24.04 6.73
C LEU A 181 -13.14 22.51 6.73
N LEU A 182 -12.58 21.82 7.75
CA LEU A 182 -12.76 20.38 7.94
C LEU A 182 -14.24 20.02 8.12
N ALA A 183 -14.93 20.72 9.01
CA ALA A 183 -16.36 20.50 9.27
C ALA A 183 -17.21 20.76 8.03
N VAL A 184 -17.00 21.89 7.34
CA VAL A 184 -17.71 22.25 6.11
C VAL A 184 -17.51 21.19 5.05
N GLN A 185 -16.26 20.73 4.82
CA GLN A 185 -15.97 19.71 3.83
C GLN A 185 -16.65 18.38 4.15
N LEU A 186 -16.59 17.90 5.39
CA LEU A 186 -17.20 16.64 5.78
C LEU A 186 -18.73 16.69 5.67
N LEU A 187 -19.36 17.78 6.10
CA LEU A 187 -20.81 17.98 5.97
C LEU A 187 -21.23 18.07 4.50
N ALA A 188 -20.46 18.79 3.69
CA ALA A 188 -20.72 18.90 2.25
C ALA A 188 -20.57 17.54 1.56
N ALA A 189 -19.53 16.75 1.89
CA ALA A 189 -19.32 15.42 1.34
C ALA A 189 -20.46 14.44 1.73
N ALA A 190 -20.92 14.48 2.98
CA ALA A 190 -22.06 13.68 3.43
C ALA A 190 -23.34 14.08 2.67
N GLY A 191 -23.62 15.40 2.54
CA GLY A 191 -24.75 15.91 1.75
C GLY A 191 -24.67 15.54 0.28
N ALA A 192 -23.49 15.66 -0.34
CA ALA A 192 -23.25 15.27 -1.72
C ALA A 192 -23.48 13.76 -1.93
N LEU A 193 -22.99 12.91 -1.03
CA LEU A 193 -23.20 11.47 -1.08
C LEU A 193 -24.68 11.11 -0.93
N ALA A 194 -25.37 11.72 0.04
CA ALA A 194 -26.81 11.53 0.23
C ALA A 194 -27.60 11.93 -1.03
N TRP A 195 -27.25 13.08 -1.64
CA TRP A 195 -27.86 13.50 -2.89
C TRP A 195 -27.61 12.55 -4.05
N LEU A 196 -26.38 12.05 -4.21
CA LEU A 196 -26.04 11.04 -5.25
C LEU A 196 -26.87 9.74 -5.05
N CYS A 197 -27.10 9.33 -3.80
CA CYS A 197 -27.93 8.19 -3.48
C CYS A 197 -29.41 8.47 -3.84
N TRP A 198 -29.93 9.62 -3.49
CA TRP A 198 -31.31 10.02 -3.79
C TRP A 198 -31.55 10.19 -5.30
N ALA A 199 -30.67 10.88 -6.01
CA ALA A 199 -30.78 11.08 -7.45
C ALA A 199 -30.70 9.75 -8.25
N GLY A 200 -29.95 8.77 -7.72
CA GLY A 200 -29.87 7.43 -8.30
C GLY A 200 -31.13 6.58 -8.05
N SER A 201 -31.87 6.78 -6.96
CA SER A 201 -33.09 6.02 -6.66
C SER A 201 -34.28 6.49 -7.52
N GLY A 202 -34.37 7.77 -7.86
CA GLY A 202 -35.39 8.31 -8.74
C GLY A 202 -35.34 7.79 -10.19
N ALA A 203 -34.15 7.44 -10.67
CA ALA A 203 -33.96 6.87 -12.01
C ALA A 203 -34.42 5.41 -12.14
N VAL A 204 -34.53 4.68 -11.03
CA VAL A 204 -35.03 3.30 -11.01
C VAL A 204 -36.55 3.26 -11.04
N GLY A 205 -37.23 4.31 -10.53
CA GLY A 205 -38.70 4.39 -10.49
C GLY A 205 -39.34 4.85 -11.79
N SER A 206 -38.61 5.58 -12.67
CA SER A 206 -39.15 6.08 -13.93
C SER A 206 -38.92 5.17 -15.14
N GLY A 207 -38.24 4.05 -14.96
CA GLY A 207 -37.99 3.01 -15.97
C GLY A 207 -38.99 1.84 -15.92
N ALA A 208 -40.22 2.03 -15.41
CA ALA A 208 -41.30 1.09 -15.62
C ALA A 208 -41.60 1.11 -17.13
N VAL A 209 -41.03 0.13 -17.83
CA VAL A 209 -41.50 -0.28 -19.16
C VAL A 209 -42.98 -0.63 -18.99
N GLY A 210 -43.82 0.28 -19.47
CA GLY A 210 -45.25 -0.04 -19.60
C GLY A 210 -45.39 -1.32 -20.41
N PRO A 211 -46.31 -2.23 -20.02
CA PRO A 211 -46.60 -3.38 -20.86
C PRO A 211 -47.09 -2.85 -22.19
N GLY A 212 -46.31 -3.12 -23.23
CA GLY A 212 -46.71 -2.82 -24.61
C GLY A 212 -48.05 -3.46 -24.86
N ALA A 213 -49.04 -2.62 -25.14
CA ALA A 213 -50.36 -3.06 -25.59
C ALA A 213 -50.19 -3.85 -26.90
N VAL A 214 -50.28 -5.15 -26.80
CA VAL A 214 -50.48 -6.02 -27.95
C VAL A 214 -51.95 -5.89 -28.29
N GLY A 215 -52.27 -5.18 -29.38
CA GLY A 215 -53.59 -5.11 -29.94
C GLY A 215 -54.05 -6.53 -30.42
N PRO A 216 -55.33 -6.84 -30.34
CA PRO A 216 -55.86 -8.13 -30.80
C PRO A 216 -55.89 -8.15 -32.32
N GLY A 217 -54.92 -8.81 -32.94
CA GLY A 217 -54.94 -9.16 -34.35
C GLY A 217 -55.66 -10.49 -34.56
N ALA A 218 -56.64 -10.48 -35.46
CA ALA A 218 -57.53 -11.54 -35.83
C ALA A 218 -56.82 -12.86 -36.20
N VAL A 219 -57.37 -13.96 -35.70
CA VAL A 219 -57.00 -15.34 -36.05
C VAL A 219 -57.82 -15.74 -37.24
N GLU A 220 -57.21 -16.11 -38.36
CA GLU A 220 -57.82 -16.94 -39.36
C GLU A 220 -57.32 -18.40 -39.26
N PRO A 221 -58.22 -19.40 -39.43
CA PRO A 221 -57.86 -20.80 -39.33
C PRO A 221 -57.57 -21.39 -40.70
N GLY A 222 -56.43 -22.04 -40.85
CA GLY A 222 -56.20 -22.80 -42.10
C GLY A 222 -54.90 -23.60 -42.14
N ALA A 223 -55.10 -24.89 -42.27
CA ALA A 223 -54.26 -25.96 -42.84
C ALA A 223 -53.42 -26.83 -41.93
N VAL A 224 -53.91 -28.04 -41.82
CA VAL A 224 -53.31 -29.31 -41.38
C VAL A 224 -52.09 -29.64 -42.28
N GLY A 225 -50.92 -29.93 -41.68
CA GLY A 225 -49.74 -30.46 -42.35
C GLY A 225 -48.91 -31.30 -41.38
N SER A 226 -48.83 -32.55 -41.68
CA SER A 226 -48.25 -33.70 -40.97
C SER A 226 -46.75 -33.63 -40.71
N GLY A 227 -46.33 -34.07 -39.54
CA GLY A 227 -45.19 -34.99 -39.35
C GLY A 227 -43.80 -34.40 -39.36
N ALA A 228 -43.27 -34.06 -38.19
CA ALA A 228 -41.85 -34.23 -37.87
C ALA A 228 -41.69 -34.44 -36.36
N ALA A 229 -41.02 -35.51 -36.00
CA ALA A 229 -40.69 -35.88 -34.65
C ALA A 229 -39.86 -34.78 -33.96
N GLN A 230 -40.44 -34.11 -32.98
CA GLN A 230 -39.72 -33.21 -32.09
C GLN A 230 -38.98 -34.05 -31.08
N ASP A 231 -37.65 -34.17 -31.28
CA ASP A 231 -36.71 -34.54 -30.21
C ASP A 231 -36.91 -33.58 -29.01
N ARG A 232 -37.63 -34.03 -28.02
CA ARG A 232 -37.70 -33.41 -26.71
C ARG A 232 -36.33 -33.54 -26.06
N VAL A 233 -35.42 -32.57 -26.33
CA VAL A 233 -34.30 -32.33 -25.44
C VAL A 233 -34.87 -31.92 -24.08
N GLY A 234 -34.90 -32.91 -23.19
CA GLY A 234 -35.39 -32.75 -21.83
C GLY A 234 -34.68 -31.62 -21.13
N SER A 235 -35.35 -30.50 -20.95
CA SER A 235 -34.98 -29.46 -19.97
C SER A 235 -35.21 -30.06 -18.58
N SER A 236 -34.24 -30.86 -18.10
CA SER A 236 -34.20 -31.26 -16.72
C SER A 236 -33.97 -30.00 -15.89
N THR A 237 -35.03 -29.41 -15.37
CA THR A 237 -34.96 -28.44 -14.26
C THR A 237 -34.10 -29.05 -13.16
N PRO A 238 -33.01 -28.40 -12.75
CA PRO A 238 -32.19 -28.95 -11.68
C PRO A 238 -33.03 -29.12 -10.43
N GLY A 239 -33.15 -30.35 -9.95
CA GLY A 239 -33.92 -30.62 -8.75
C GLY A 239 -33.44 -29.75 -7.57
N PRO A 240 -34.34 -29.41 -6.62
CA PRO A 240 -34.08 -28.47 -5.51
C PRO A 240 -32.81 -28.79 -4.72
N TRP A 241 -32.45 -30.06 -4.61
CA TRP A 241 -31.25 -30.54 -3.92
C TRP A 241 -29.93 -30.14 -4.59
N ARG A 242 -29.88 -29.93 -5.92
CA ARG A 242 -28.66 -29.45 -6.61
C ARG A 242 -28.34 -27.99 -6.26
N GLY A 243 -29.38 -27.17 -6.09
CA GLY A 243 -29.21 -25.77 -5.66
C GLY A 243 -28.71 -25.65 -4.22
N VAL A 244 -29.21 -26.47 -3.31
CA VAL A 244 -28.77 -26.51 -1.90
C VAL A 244 -27.32 -26.97 -1.80
N ARG A 245 -26.95 -28.06 -2.48
CA ARG A 245 -25.54 -28.55 -2.50
C ARG A 245 -24.55 -27.51 -3.06
N ALA A 246 -24.93 -26.80 -4.11
CA ALA A 246 -24.07 -25.76 -4.69
C ALA A 246 -23.90 -24.55 -3.74
N ARG A 247 -24.92 -24.17 -2.99
CA ARG A 247 -24.86 -23.14 -1.95
C ARG A 247 -23.97 -23.57 -0.78
N ALA A 248 -24.18 -24.80 -0.29
CA ALA A 248 -23.40 -25.40 0.80
C ALA A 248 -21.89 -25.45 0.43
N ALA A 249 -21.57 -25.95 -0.79
CA ALA A 249 -20.19 -25.97 -1.28
C ALA A 249 -19.58 -24.55 -1.39
N GLY A 250 -20.39 -23.57 -1.79
CA GLY A 250 -19.96 -22.17 -1.83
C GLY A 250 -19.65 -21.59 -0.44
N LEU A 251 -20.48 -21.89 0.55
CA LEU A 251 -20.25 -21.49 1.95
C LEU A 251 -19.03 -22.20 2.54
N ALA A 252 -18.81 -23.48 2.21
CA ALA A 252 -17.64 -24.22 2.66
C ALA A 252 -16.33 -23.59 2.15
N VAL A 253 -16.29 -23.11 0.90
CA VAL A 253 -15.11 -22.38 0.37
C VAL A 253 -14.92 -21.05 1.11
N ASP A 254 -16.00 -20.31 1.39
CA ASP A 254 -15.88 -19.05 2.13
C ASP A 254 -15.38 -19.28 3.57
N LEU A 255 -15.93 -20.30 4.25
CA LEU A 255 -15.51 -20.66 5.60
C LEU A 255 -14.03 -21.12 5.61
N GLY A 256 -13.66 -21.99 4.66
CA GLY A 256 -12.26 -22.42 4.50
C GLY A 256 -11.31 -21.24 4.27
N MET A 257 -11.74 -20.25 3.47
CA MET A 257 -10.98 -19.00 3.27
C MET A 257 -10.80 -18.24 4.58
N LEU A 258 -11.89 -17.99 5.32
CA LEU A 258 -11.82 -17.25 6.59
C LEU A 258 -10.96 -17.97 7.63
N VAL A 259 -11.06 -19.29 7.72
CA VAL A 259 -10.21 -20.12 8.60
C VAL A 259 -8.74 -20.02 8.20
N THR A 260 -8.44 -20.06 6.89
CA THR A 260 -7.07 -19.92 6.40
C THR A 260 -6.50 -18.54 6.71
N LEU A 261 -7.28 -17.47 6.52
CA LEU A 261 -6.85 -16.10 6.84
C LEU A 261 -6.63 -15.90 8.34
N ALA A 262 -7.52 -16.43 9.19
CA ALA A 262 -7.35 -16.40 10.63
C ALA A 262 -6.13 -17.22 11.09
N GLY A 263 -5.94 -18.42 10.52
CA GLY A 263 -4.74 -19.22 10.74
C GLY A 263 -3.47 -18.49 10.35
N TRP A 264 -3.48 -17.80 9.19
CA TRP A 264 -2.34 -17.01 8.74
C TRP A 264 -2.03 -15.84 9.67
N ALA A 265 -3.02 -15.19 10.25
CA ALA A 265 -2.81 -14.16 11.27
C ALA A 265 -2.02 -14.69 12.49
N VAL A 266 -2.22 -15.98 12.84
CA VAL A 266 -1.52 -16.64 13.94
C VAL A 266 -0.10 -17.03 13.56
N ILE A 267 0.08 -17.73 12.41
CA ILE A 267 1.36 -18.36 12.05
C ILE A 267 2.24 -17.52 11.14
N GLY A 268 1.70 -16.50 10.47
CA GLY A 268 2.43 -15.69 9.50
C GLY A 268 3.55 -14.84 10.12
N PRO A 269 4.56 -14.45 9.32
CA PRO A 269 5.73 -13.69 9.80
C PRO A 269 5.38 -12.25 10.20
N LEU A 270 6.26 -11.60 10.95
CA LEU A 270 6.35 -10.15 11.06
C LEU A 270 7.09 -9.59 9.84
N SER A 271 6.80 -8.37 9.47
CA SER A 271 7.70 -7.57 8.64
C SER A 271 8.51 -6.61 9.54
N ASP A 272 9.65 -6.16 9.04
CA ASP A 272 10.49 -5.20 9.77
C ASP A 272 9.78 -3.86 10.02
N ASP A 273 8.92 -3.41 9.11
CA ASP A 273 8.14 -2.18 9.24
C ASP A 273 6.97 -2.30 10.25
N ASP A 274 6.57 -3.51 10.65
CA ASP A 274 5.49 -3.70 11.63
C ASP A 274 5.83 -3.02 12.96
N GLY A 275 7.09 -3.07 13.40
CA GLY A 275 7.56 -2.39 14.61
C GLY A 275 7.45 -0.88 14.51
N PHE A 276 7.89 -0.28 13.40
CA PHE A 276 7.80 1.18 13.18
C PHE A 276 6.35 1.66 13.14
N ALA A 277 5.49 0.98 12.38
CA ALA A 277 4.07 1.34 12.29
C ALA A 277 3.35 1.24 13.64
N ALA A 278 3.63 0.20 14.43
CA ALA A 278 3.09 0.03 15.77
C ALA A 278 3.58 1.11 16.74
N MET A 279 4.88 1.49 16.67
CA MET A 279 5.43 2.57 17.50
C MET A 279 4.83 3.94 17.16
N ILE A 280 4.67 4.27 15.88
CA ILE A 280 4.00 5.50 15.44
C ILE A 280 2.57 5.54 15.99
N ALA A 281 1.81 4.45 15.81
CA ALA A 281 0.44 4.36 16.27
C ALA A 281 0.33 4.50 17.80
N ARG A 282 1.18 3.82 18.56
CA ARG A 282 1.23 3.92 20.02
C ARG A 282 1.61 5.32 20.50
N ASN A 283 2.61 5.93 19.86
CA ASN A 283 3.11 7.25 20.25
C ASN A 283 2.12 8.37 19.92
N SER A 284 1.27 8.18 18.92
CA SER A 284 0.32 9.20 18.47
C SER A 284 -0.59 9.70 19.60
N ARG A 285 -0.92 8.82 20.57
CA ARG A 285 -1.72 9.20 21.73
C ARG A 285 -0.93 10.04 22.74
N LEU A 286 0.33 9.68 22.99
CA LEU A 286 1.20 10.38 23.94
C LEU A 286 1.64 11.74 23.38
N ALA A 287 2.03 11.76 22.12
CA ALA A 287 2.50 12.96 21.44
C ALA A 287 1.36 13.85 20.90
N GLY A 288 0.16 13.30 20.71
CA GLY A 288 -0.98 14.02 20.13
C GLY A 288 -0.96 14.12 18.59
N TYR A 289 -0.04 13.44 17.91
CA TYR A 289 0.10 13.43 16.45
C TYR A 289 0.81 12.17 15.95
N GLN A 290 0.77 11.91 14.64
CA GLN A 290 1.36 10.73 13.99
C GLN A 290 2.83 10.98 13.61
N GLY A 291 3.68 11.26 14.60
CA GLY A 291 5.10 11.48 14.37
C GLY A 291 5.89 10.18 14.21
N ASN A 292 6.88 10.16 13.35
CA ASN A 292 7.82 9.05 13.17
C ASN A 292 9.19 9.39 13.76
N TYR A 293 9.25 9.52 15.06
CA TYR A 293 10.47 9.86 15.79
C TYR A 293 11.60 8.85 15.57
N TYR A 294 11.27 7.58 15.50
CA TYR A 294 12.26 6.50 15.46
C TYR A 294 12.95 6.33 14.10
N ARG A 295 12.38 6.88 13.03
CA ARG A 295 12.90 6.66 11.68
C ARG A 295 13.17 7.97 10.93
N TRP A 296 12.32 8.98 11.07
CA TRP A 296 12.32 10.17 10.24
C TRP A 296 12.32 11.48 11.05
N TRP A 297 12.96 11.50 12.22
CA TRP A 297 13.08 12.72 13.03
C TRP A 297 11.75 13.46 13.20
N ASN A 298 10.72 12.76 13.62
CA ASN A 298 9.34 13.22 13.74
C ASN A 298 8.59 13.49 12.43
N ALA A 299 9.23 13.54 11.26
CA ALA A 299 8.47 13.59 10.03
C ALA A 299 7.57 12.36 9.96
N SER A 300 6.27 12.56 10.00
CA SER A 300 5.32 11.46 9.85
C SER A 300 5.55 10.75 8.50
N GLU A 301 5.03 9.53 8.35
CA GLU A 301 4.96 8.83 7.05
C GLU A 301 4.02 9.56 6.09
N THR A 302 3.91 10.83 6.29
CA THR A 302 2.97 11.75 5.68
C THR A 302 3.04 11.79 4.17
N PRO A 303 1.90 12.12 3.60
CA PRO A 303 0.64 12.52 4.27
C PRO A 303 -0.31 11.35 4.54
N PHE A 304 0.15 10.11 4.47
CA PHE A 304 -0.64 8.90 4.34
C PHE A 304 -0.73 8.14 5.66
N ALA A 305 -1.39 8.70 6.66
CA ALA A 305 -1.46 8.15 8.02
C ALA A 305 -2.74 7.36 8.36
N LEU A 306 -3.63 7.08 7.39
CA LEU A 306 -4.90 6.42 7.69
C LEU A 306 -4.72 5.07 8.40
N ALA A 307 -3.75 4.27 7.97
CA ALA A 307 -3.49 2.96 8.58
C ALA A 307 -3.06 3.11 10.05
N GLN A 308 -2.21 4.08 10.36
CA GLN A 308 -1.76 4.40 11.72
C GLN A 308 -2.90 4.93 12.59
N HIS A 309 -3.78 5.77 12.06
CA HIS A 309 -4.98 6.24 12.78
C HIS A 309 -5.93 5.09 13.13
N VAL A 310 -6.10 4.09 12.25
CA VAL A 310 -6.89 2.90 12.55
C VAL A 310 -6.19 2.02 13.60
N LEU A 311 -4.86 1.95 13.56
CA LEU A 311 -4.08 1.12 14.46
C LEU A 311 -3.96 1.73 15.87
N ALA A 312 -3.91 3.06 15.99
CA ALA A 312 -3.67 3.76 17.25
C ALA A 312 -4.59 3.30 18.41
N PRO A 313 -5.93 3.27 18.27
CA PRO A 313 -6.80 2.79 19.36
C PRO A 313 -6.60 1.29 19.68
N LEU A 314 -6.12 0.49 18.73
CA LEU A 314 -5.85 -0.93 18.97
C LEU A 314 -4.61 -1.12 19.85
N THR A 315 -3.62 -0.24 19.72
CA THR A 315 -2.39 -0.28 20.54
C THR A 315 -2.67 0.02 22.03
N GLU A 316 -3.81 0.61 22.35
CA GLU A 316 -4.25 0.83 23.74
C GLU A 316 -4.74 -0.46 24.40
N VAL A 317 -5.29 -1.38 23.61
CA VAL A 317 -5.80 -2.65 24.09
C VAL A 317 -4.68 -3.67 24.24
N SER A 318 -3.84 -3.81 23.20
CA SER A 318 -2.70 -4.74 23.22
C SER A 318 -1.71 -4.41 22.11
N LEU A 319 -0.42 -4.70 22.36
CA LEU A 319 0.65 -4.68 21.37
C LEU A 319 0.93 -6.07 20.78
N ALA A 320 0.18 -7.09 21.18
CA ALA A 320 0.34 -8.44 20.64
C ALA A 320 0.19 -8.44 19.11
N PRO A 321 1.12 -9.04 18.35
CA PRO A 321 1.09 -9.04 16.91
C PRO A 321 -0.23 -9.58 16.33
N LEU A 322 -0.79 -10.61 16.94
CA LEU A 322 -2.08 -11.18 16.51
C LEU A 322 -3.21 -10.14 16.59
N TRP A 323 -3.24 -9.35 17.68
CA TRP A 323 -4.25 -8.30 17.86
C TRP A 323 -4.10 -7.18 16.81
N LEU A 324 -2.87 -6.73 16.58
CA LEU A 324 -2.57 -5.68 15.61
C LEU A 324 -2.81 -6.12 14.15
N ARG A 325 -2.90 -7.42 13.89
CA ARG A 325 -3.23 -8.01 12.56
C ARG A 325 -4.73 -8.11 12.29
N VAL A 326 -5.59 -7.84 13.27
CA VAL A 326 -7.06 -7.90 13.07
C VAL A 326 -7.51 -7.03 11.90
N PRO A 327 -7.09 -5.76 11.74
CA PRO A 327 -7.48 -4.95 10.59
C PRO A 327 -7.12 -5.59 9.25
N SER A 328 -5.87 -6.03 9.03
CA SER A 328 -5.45 -6.63 7.77
C SER A 328 -6.19 -7.93 7.47
N THR A 329 -6.49 -8.75 8.50
CA THR A 329 -7.27 -9.98 8.37
C THR A 329 -8.73 -9.70 7.96
N LEU A 330 -9.35 -8.67 8.53
CA LEU A 330 -10.70 -8.23 8.14
C LEU A 330 -10.71 -7.66 6.71
N LEU A 331 -9.70 -6.86 6.36
CA LEU A 331 -9.55 -6.34 5.00
C LEU A 331 -9.34 -7.47 3.98
N ALA A 332 -8.63 -8.55 4.35
CA ALA A 332 -8.52 -9.76 3.53
C ALA A 332 -9.90 -10.39 3.26
N ALA A 333 -10.71 -10.56 4.29
CA ALA A 333 -12.07 -11.10 4.16
C ALA A 333 -12.95 -10.20 3.28
N VAL A 334 -12.90 -8.88 3.47
CA VAL A 334 -13.63 -7.91 2.63
C VAL A 334 -13.15 -8.00 1.18
N THR A 335 -11.84 -8.06 0.94
CA THR A 335 -11.28 -8.19 -0.41
C THR A 335 -11.71 -9.51 -1.06
N TRP A 336 -11.70 -10.62 -0.32
CA TRP A 336 -12.23 -11.90 -0.81
C TRP A 336 -13.69 -11.79 -1.25
N PHE A 337 -14.54 -11.15 -0.46
CA PHE A 337 -15.95 -10.99 -0.83
C PHE A 337 -16.14 -10.02 -2.00
N ALA A 338 -15.39 -8.92 -2.06
CA ALA A 338 -15.38 -8.02 -3.21
C ALA A 338 -14.93 -8.74 -4.49
N LEU A 339 -13.88 -9.56 -4.42
CA LEU A 339 -13.40 -10.38 -5.51
C LEU A 339 -14.43 -11.44 -5.92
N SER A 340 -14.80 -12.34 -4.97
CA SER A 340 -15.59 -13.55 -5.28
C SER A 340 -17.03 -13.25 -5.64
N ARG A 341 -17.64 -12.24 -5.04
CA ARG A 341 -19.06 -11.86 -5.21
C ARG A 341 -19.25 -10.58 -6.03
N GLY A 342 -18.23 -9.73 -6.10
CA GLY A 342 -18.18 -8.51 -6.91
C GLY A 342 -17.59 -8.78 -8.30
N VAL A 343 -16.28 -8.80 -8.37
CA VAL A 343 -15.52 -8.83 -9.63
C VAL A 343 -15.80 -10.10 -10.44
N LEU A 344 -15.62 -11.30 -9.83
CA LEU A 344 -15.72 -12.56 -10.57
C LEU A 344 -17.15 -12.87 -11.02
N VAL A 345 -18.17 -12.47 -10.25
CA VAL A 345 -19.58 -12.66 -10.68
C VAL A 345 -19.90 -11.79 -11.89
N ALA A 346 -19.33 -10.59 -11.97
CA ALA A 346 -19.49 -9.71 -13.13
C ALA A 346 -18.63 -10.17 -14.32
N ALA A 347 -17.41 -10.65 -14.07
CA ALA A 347 -16.49 -11.11 -15.10
C ALA A 347 -16.89 -12.47 -15.71
N LEU A 348 -17.43 -13.38 -14.91
CA LEU A 348 -17.74 -14.76 -15.25
C LEU A 348 -19.21 -15.12 -14.88
N PRO A 349 -20.20 -14.45 -15.49
CA PRO A 349 -21.60 -14.71 -15.16
C PRO A 349 -21.98 -16.19 -15.38
N GLY A 350 -22.64 -16.78 -14.38
CA GLY A 350 -23.03 -18.20 -14.34
C GLY A 350 -21.91 -19.18 -14.03
N LEU A 351 -20.63 -18.82 -14.18
CA LEU A 351 -19.49 -19.68 -13.85
C LEU A 351 -18.89 -19.42 -12.48
N ALA A 352 -18.85 -18.16 -12.04
CA ALA A 352 -18.23 -17.76 -10.77
C ALA A 352 -18.80 -18.51 -9.55
N ARG A 353 -20.03 -19.03 -9.66
CA ARG A 353 -20.71 -19.83 -8.61
C ARG A 353 -20.34 -21.32 -8.62
N ARG A 354 -19.62 -21.79 -9.64
CA ARG A 354 -19.19 -23.20 -9.70
C ARG A 354 -18.07 -23.43 -8.70
N THR A 355 -18.17 -24.51 -7.93
CA THR A 355 -17.20 -24.83 -6.85
C THR A 355 -15.76 -24.84 -7.33
N GLY A 356 -15.47 -25.45 -8.50
CA GLY A 356 -14.10 -25.46 -9.06
C GLY A 356 -13.55 -24.06 -9.38
N ILE A 357 -14.39 -23.12 -9.85
CA ILE A 357 -13.97 -21.73 -10.10
C ILE A 357 -13.75 -20.98 -8.76
N ARG A 358 -14.57 -21.26 -7.76
CA ARG A 358 -14.40 -20.68 -6.41
C ARG A 358 -13.12 -21.18 -5.73
N LEU A 359 -12.80 -22.47 -5.87
CA LEU A 359 -11.56 -23.05 -5.35
C LEU A 359 -10.34 -22.46 -6.07
N LEU A 360 -10.41 -22.33 -7.40
CA LEU A 360 -9.35 -21.64 -8.16
C LEU A 360 -9.19 -20.18 -7.71
N ALA A 361 -10.31 -19.48 -7.52
CA ALA A 361 -10.28 -18.11 -7.03
C ALA A 361 -9.69 -18.01 -5.62
N ALA A 362 -10.02 -18.97 -4.74
CA ALA A 362 -9.45 -19.04 -3.40
C ALA A 362 -7.93 -19.26 -3.44
N GLY A 363 -7.46 -20.22 -4.24
CA GLY A 363 -6.01 -20.45 -4.41
C GLY A 363 -5.29 -19.24 -4.98
N CYS A 364 -5.82 -18.61 -6.03
CA CYS A 364 -5.24 -17.40 -6.60
C CYS A 364 -5.23 -16.23 -5.60
N PHE A 365 -6.32 -16.05 -4.84
CA PHE A 365 -6.40 -15.00 -3.83
C PHE A 365 -5.37 -15.23 -2.71
N LEU A 366 -5.28 -16.44 -2.17
CA LEU A 366 -4.28 -16.76 -1.14
C LEU A 366 -2.86 -16.56 -1.65
N ALA A 367 -2.54 -16.99 -2.87
CA ALA A 367 -1.22 -16.78 -3.45
C ALA A 367 -0.87 -15.29 -3.66
N CYS A 368 -1.88 -14.44 -3.92
CA CYS A 368 -1.67 -13.00 -4.11
C CYS A 368 -1.70 -12.21 -2.80
N TRP A 369 -2.40 -12.69 -1.77
CA TRP A 369 -2.61 -11.96 -0.51
C TRP A 369 -1.57 -12.33 0.55
N LEU A 370 -1.43 -13.65 0.85
CA LEU A 370 -0.68 -14.08 2.02
C LEU A 370 0.79 -13.62 2.05
N PRO A 371 1.51 -13.54 0.92
CA PRO A 371 2.91 -13.10 0.95
C PRO A 371 3.12 -11.60 1.18
N PHE A 372 2.07 -10.76 1.03
CA PHE A 372 2.21 -9.30 0.98
C PHE A 372 1.41 -8.53 2.04
N ASP A 373 0.19 -8.98 2.36
CA ASP A 373 -0.83 -8.13 2.99
C ASP A 373 -1.11 -8.51 4.46
N LEU A 374 -0.15 -9.13 5.13
CA LEU A 374 -0.23 -9.41 6.57
C LEU A 374 0.46 -8.30 7.37
N GLY A 375 0.01 -8.09 8.62
CA GLY A 375 0.60 -7.13 9.53
C GLY A 375 -0.11 -5.79 9.54
N VAL A 376 0.64 -4.73 9.84
CA VAL A 376 0.11 -3.37 10.02
C VAL A 376 0.39 -2.44 8.83
N ARG A 377 0.87 -2.99 7.74
CA ARG A 377 1.22 -2.26 6.52
C ARG A 377 -0.02 -1.74 5.77
N PRO A 378 0.13 -0.65 4.98
CA PRO A 378 -0.99 -0.05 4.26
C PRO A 378 -1.44 -0.85 3.02
N GLU A 379 -0.69 -1.84 2.52
CA GLU A 379 -1.01 -2.59 1.30
C GLU A 379 -2.38 -3.27 1.36
N ALA A 380 -2.78 -3.81 2.52
CA ALA A 380 -4.10 -4.39 2.71
C ALA A 380 -5.25 -3.38 2.47
N TYR A 381 -5.06 -2.10 2.86
CA TYR A 381 -6.01 -1.00 2.61
C TYR A 381 -6.08 -0.67 1.12
N ILE A 382 -4.92 -0.66 0.45
CA ILE A 382 -4.86 -0.42 -1.00
C ILE A 382 -5.54 -1.56 -1.76
N ALA A 383 -5.28 -2.81 -1.40
CA ALA A 383 -5.87 -3.99 -2.04
C ALA A 383 -7.40 -4.00 -1.95
N VAL A 384 -7.95 -3.70 -0.75
CA VAL A 384 -9.40 -3.60 -0.55
C VAL A 384 -9.99 -2.46 -1.36
N GLY A 385 -9.30 -1.32 -1.39
CA GLY A 385 -9.74 -0.15 -2.14
C GLY A 385 -9.79 -0.41 -3.64
N VAL A 386 -8.69 -0.87 -4.23
CA VAL A 386 -8.60 -1.15 -5.67
C VAL A 386 -9.61 -2.22 -6.08
N THR A 387 -9.71 -3.33 -5.32
CA THR A 387 -10.64 -4.42 -5.61
C THR A 387 -12.10 -3.99 -5.41
N GLY A 388 -12.39 -3.24 -4.36
CA GLY A 388 -13.72 -2.71 -4.05
C GLY A 388 -14.20 -1.71 -5.10
N VAL A 389 -13.35 -0.74 -5.48
CA VAL A 389 -13.65 0.21 -6.57
C VAL A 389 -13.88 -0.53 -7.89
N LEU A 390 -13.04 -1.52 -8.22
CA LEU A 390 -13.23 -2.35 -9.40
C LEU A 390 -14.59 -3.08 -9.36
N ALA A 391 -14.97 -3.66 -8.22
CA ALA A 391 -16.25 -4.35 -8.04
C ALA A 391 -17.44 -3.38 -8.16
N LEU A 392 -17.35 -2.20 -7.55
CA LEU A 392 -18.38 -1.16 -7.62
C LEU A 392 -18.56 -0.62 -9.04
N LEU A 393 -17.46 -0.33 -9.74
CA LEU A 393 -17.52 0.13 -11.13
C LEU A 393 -18.03 -0.95 -12.07
N TRP A 394 -17.74 -2.21 -11.82
CA TRP A 394 -18.18 -3.30 -12.70
C TRP A 394 -19.64 -3.71 -12.50
N ARG A 395 -20.08 -3.84 -11.23
CA ARG A 395 -21.44 -4.28 -10.89
C ARG A 395 -22.41 -3.15 -10.60
N GLY A 396 -21.88 -2.03 -10.13
CA GLY A 396 -22.68 -0.90 -9.71
C GLY A 396 -23.43 -0.26 -10.87
N ARG A 397 -24.67 0.08 -10.62
CA ARG A 397 -25.53 0.77 -11.58
C ARG A 397 -25.95 2.10 -10.99
N GLY A 398 -25.58 3.18 -11.66
CA GLY A 398 -26.01 4.52 -11.29
C GLY A 398 -25.08 5.25 -10.29
N LEU A 399 -25.55 6.40 -9.88
CA LEU A 399 -24.82 7.38 -9.06
C LEU A 399 -24.46 6.90 -7.65
N PRO A 400 -25.30 6.10 -6.94
CA PRO A 400 -24.93 5.60 -5.61
C PRO A 400 -23.65 4.74 -5.61
N ALA A 401 -23.53 3.85 -6.61
CA ALA A 401 -22.34 3.01 -6.74
C ALA A 401 -21.09 3.84 -7.07
N LEU A 402 -21.25 4.89 -7.88
CA LEU A 402 -20.16 5.79 -8.23
C LEU A 402 -19.74 6.64 -7.02
N GLY A 403 -20.72 7.16 -6.23
CA GLY A 403 -20.44 7.85 -4.98
C GLY A 403 -19.70 6.99 -3.95
N ALA A 404 -20.15 5.73 -3.77
CA ALA A 404 -19.49 4.76 -2.91
C ALA A 404 -18.06 4.43 -3.40
N ALA A 405 -17.87 4.26 -4.72
CA ALA A 405 -16.54 4.04 -5.31
C ALA A 405 -15.61 5.24 -5.08
N THR A 406 -16.12 6.47 -5.19
CA THR A 406 -15.35 7.70 -4.96
C THR A 406 -14.95 7.84 -3.49
N LEU A 407 -15.87 7.56 -2.56
CA LEU A 407 -15.55 7.59 -1.13
C LEU A 407 -14.50 6.53 -0.77
N LEU A 408 -14.67 5.29 -1.26
CA LEU A 408 -13.68 4.24 -1.05
C LEU A 408 -12.33 4.61 -1.65
N ALA A 409 -12.31 5.25 -2.82
CA ALA A 409 -11.09 5.76 -3.44
C ALA A 409 -10.41 6.83 -2.56
N ALA A 410 -11.18 7.77 -2.00
CA ALA A 410 -10.66 8.80 -1.09
C ALA A 410 -10.00 8.19 0.15
N LEU A 411 -10.64 7.21 0.79
CA LEU A 411 -10.09 6.47 1.93
C LEU A 411 -8.80 5.73 1.55
N THR A 412 -8.76 5.12 0.36
CA THR A 412 -7.61 4.33 -0.08
C THR A 412 -6.41 5.20 -0.39
N VAL A 413 -6.59 6.34 -1.07
CA VAL A 413 -5.50 7.28 -1.38
C VAL A 413 -4.86 7.83 -0.10
N SER A 414 -5.62 8.00 0.99
CA SER A 414 -5.08 8.49 2.26
C SER A 414 -4.32 7.45 3.08
N ALA A 415 -4.25 6.19 2.62
CA ALA A 415 -3.53 5.12 3.33
C ALA A 415 -2.06 4.97 2.89
N SER A 416 -1.71 5.29 1.63
CA SER A 416 -0.35 5.14 1.09
C SER A 416 -0.22 5.83 -0.27
N PRO A 417 1.00 6.26 -0.67
CA PRO A 417 1.27 6.70 -2.05
C PRO A 417 0.85 5.68 -3.11
N SER A 418 0.85 4.38 -2.78
CA SER A 418 0.35 3.31 -3.65
C SER A 418 -1.16 3.41 -3.94
N GLY A 419 -1.91 4.30 -3.27
CA GLY A 419 -3.28 4.63 -3.62
C GLY A 419 -3.48 5.13 -5.06
N VAL A 420 -2.41 5.59 -5.72
CA VAL A 420 -2.42 5.91 -7.16
C VAL A 420 -2.90 4.74 -8.03
N LEU A 421 -2.75 3.49 -7.57
CA LEU A 421 -3.24 2.29 -8.25
C LEU A 421 -4.74 2.29 -8.52
N LEU A 422 -5.52 3.06 -7.76
CA LEU A 422 -6.95 3.28 -8.00
C LEU A 422 -7.25 3.89 -9.37
N ALA A 423 -6.32 4.62 -9.97
CA ALA A 423 -6.50 5.15 -11.30
C ALA A 423 -6.67 4.03 -12.36
N ALA A 424 -6.11 2.84 -12.14
CA ALA A 424 -6.22 1.73 -13.09
C ALA A 424 -7.68 1.29 -13.34
N PRO A 425 -8.49 0.88 -12.33
CA PRO A 425 -9.89 0.54 -12.56
C PRO A 425 -10.71 1.75 -13.02
N VAL A 426 -10.44 2.97 -12.54
CA VAL A 426 -11.18 4.17 -12.95
C VAL A 426 -10.96 4.45 -14.44
N LEU A 427 -9.72 4.39 -14.94
CA LEU A 427 -9.39 4.63 -16.34
C LEU A 427 -9.98 3.56 -17.27
N VAL A 428 -9.88 2.27 -16.90
CA VAL A 428 -10.47 1.19 -17.71
C VAL A 428 -11.99 1.30 -17.79
N PHE A 429 -12.63 1.77 -16.72
CA PHE A 429 -14.08 1.94 -16.67
C PHE A 429 -14.54 3.38 -16.95
N ALA A 430 -13.65 4.29 -17.37
CA ALA A 430 -13.98 5.68 -17.66
C ALA A 430 -15.17 5.86 -18.63
N PRO A 431 -15.31 5.07 -19.72
CA PRO A 431 -16.50 5.19 -20.57
C PRO A 431 -17.81 4.88 -19.84
N GLN A 432 -17.78 3.97 -18.86
CA GLN A 432 -18.94 3.63 -18.04
C GLN A 432 -19.23 4.74 -17.02
N VAL A 433 -18.21 5.29 -16.38
CA VAL A 433 -18.32 6.44 -15.46
C VAL A 433 -18.96 7.63 -16.17
N VAL A 434 -18.44 7.99 -17.35
CA VAL A 434 -18.98 9.10 -18.15
C VAL A 434 -20.44 8.84 -18.54
N ARG A 435 -20.79 7.60 -18.90
CA ARG A 435 -22.15 7.22 -19.23
C ARG A 435 -23.10 7.40 -18.01
N ILE A 436 -22.69 6.96 -16.81
CA ILE A 436 -23.47 7.09 -15.59
C ILE A 436 -23.68 8.58 -15.25
N VAL A 437 -22.62 9.38 -15.34
CA VAL A 437 -22.67 10.82 -15.03
C VAL A 437 -23.61 11.55 -16.00
N ARG A 438 -23.63 11.17 -17.28
CA ARG A 438 -24.45 11.82 -18.32
C ARG A 438 -25.87 11.26 -18.44
N ALA A 439 -26.17 10.10 -17.86
CA ALA A 439 -27.44 9.41 -18.05
C ALA A 439 -28.64 10.24 -17.58
N GLY A 440 -29.53 10.61 -18.52
CA GLY A 440 -30.77 11.34 -18.23
C GLY A 440 -30.57 12.74 -17.66
N ALA A 441 -29.39 13.34 -17.78
CA ALA A 441 -29.02 14.59 -17.13
C ALA A 441 -28.87 15.74 -18.12
N GLY A 442 -29.44 16.91 -17.78
CA GLY A 442 -29.12 18.18 -18.44
C GLY A 442 -27.73 18.71 -18.02
N ARG A 443 -27.23 19.74 -18.71
CA ARG A 443 -25.88 20.29 -18.47
C ARG A 443 -25.62 20.65 -17.00
N ILE A 444 -26.55 21.35 -16.35
CA ILE A 444 -26.41 21.77 -14.94
C ILE A 444 -26.35 20.54 -14.03
N GLU A 445 -27.15 19.52 -14.30
CA GLU A 445 -27.16 18.30 -13.51
C GLU A 445 -25.86 17.50 -13.67
N ILE A 446 -25.28 17.45 -14.86
CA ILE A 446 -23.96 16.85 -15.09
C ILE A 446 -22.90 17.56 -14.23
N VAL A 447 -22.89 18.89 -14.23
CA VAL A 447 -21.96 19.68 -13.43
C VAL A 447 -22.17 19.43 -11.93
N ALA A 448 -23.44 19.37 -11.48
CA ALA A 448 -23.77 19.06 -10.08
C ALA A 448 -23.30 17.65 -9.67
N ARG A 449 -23.46 16.64 -10.53
CA ARG A 449 -22.97 15.26 -10.29
C ARG A 449 -21.45 15.23 -10.20
N VAL A 450 -20.75 15.92 -11.09
CA VAL A 450 -19.28 16.03 -11.06
C VAL A 450 -18.82 16.76 -9.80
N ALA A 451 -19.41 17.90 -9.46
CA ALA A 451 -19.09 18.65 -8.26
C ALA A 451 -19.32 17.82 -6.99
N ALA A 452 -20.42 17.06 -6.92
CA ALA A 452 -20.71 16.17 -5.81
C ALA A 452 -19.67 15.03 -5.69
N LEU A 453 -19.28 14.40 -6.80
CA LEU A 453 -18.22 13.38 -6.81
C LEU A 453 -16.88 13.97 -6.40
N CYS A 454 -16.49 15.13 -6.92
CA CYS A 454 -15.26 15.81 -6.50
C CYS A 454 -15.29 16.19 -5.01
N CYS A 455 -16.44 16.62 -4.50
CA CYS A 455 -16.63 16.90 -3.08
C CYS A 455 -16.44 15.66 -2.21
N VAL A 456 -17.05 14.52 -2.59
CA VAL A 456 -16.84 13.23 -1.91
C VAL A 456 -15.36 12.80 -1.99
N GLY A 457 -14.72 12.96 -3.15
CA GLY A 457 -13.28 12.71 -3.34
C GLY A 457 -12.39 13.60 -2.46
N GLY A 458 -12.84 14.82 -2.16
CA GLY A 458 -12.17 15.77 -1.27
C GLY A 458 -11.99 15.28 0.17
N VAL A 459 -12.70 14.22 0.58
CA VAL A 459 -12.46 13.53 1.86
C VAL A 459 -11.02 13.03 1.98
N ALA A 460 -10.35 12.71 0.86
CA ALA A 460 -8.94 12.37 0.86
C ALA A 460 -8.08 13.52 1.42
N LEU A 461 -8.36 14.76 1.02
CA LEU A 461 -7.63 15.92 1.50
C LEU A 461 -7.89 16.19 3.00
N VAL A 462 -9.10 15.89 3.48
CA VAL A 462 -9.40 15.94 4.93
C VAL A 462 -8.51 14.95 5.68
N LEU A 463 -8.48 13.69 5.27
CA LEU A 463 -7.70 12.63 5.94
C LEU A 463 -6.20 12.87 5.88
N VAL A 464 -5.73 13.50 4.80
CA VAL A 464 -4.32 13.80 4.59
C VAL A 464 -3.88 15.06 5.35
N PHE A 465 -4.74 16.08 5.47
CA PHE A 465 -4.35 17.39 5.98
C PHE A 465 -5.08 17.79 7.27
N ALA A 466 -5.82 16.90 7.93
CA ALA A 466 -6.49 17.23 9.19
C ALA A 466 -5.49 17.74 10.24
N ASP A 467 -4.38 17.02 10.38
CA ASP A 467 -3.32 17.23 11.36
C ASP A 467 -2.00 17.70 10.74
N GLN A 468 -2.02 18.24 9.50
CA GLN A 468 -0.82 18.64 8.78
C GLN A 468 -1.02 19.88 7.93
N SER A 469 0.07 20.48 7.48
CA SER A 469 0.12 21.59 6.53
C SER A 469 0.84 21.19 5.25
N TRP A 470 0.63 21.96 4.18
CA TRP A 470 1.41 21.81 2.95
C TRP A 470 2.92 21.98 3.19
N HIS A 471 3.31 22.85 4.12
CA HIS A 471 4.70 23.05 4.49
C HIS A 471 5.31 21.77 5.10
N ALA A 472 4.61 21.17 6.06
CA ALA A 472 5.05 19.93 6.68
C ALA A 472 5.19 18.79 5.66
N LEU A 473 4.22 18.65 4.73
CA LEU A 473 4.30 17.69 3.63
C LEU A 473 5.55 17.94 2.75
N ALA A 474 5.82 19.18 2.39
CA ALA A 474 6.96 19.52 1.54
C ALA A 474 8.31 19.19 2.23
N VAL A 475 8.43 19.48 3.52
CA VAL A 475 9.61 19.15 4.33
C VAL A 475 9.77 17.65 4.47
N ALA A 476 8.71 16.92 4.85
CA ALA A 476 8.74 15.46 4.96
C ALA A 476 9.12 14.79 3.62
N THR A 477 8.53 15.24 2.51
CA THR A 477 8.85 14.72 1.17
C THR A 477 10.33 14.93 0.82
N ARG A 478 10.91 16.09 1.16
CA ARG A 478 12.34 16.34 0.97
C ARG A 478 13.18 15.35 1.77
N TRP A 479 12.86 15.10 3.03
CA TRP A 479 13.62 14.19 3.87
C TRP A 479 13.49 12.75 3.40
N HIS A 480 12.30 12.31 3.01
CA HIS A 480 12.11 10.98 2.43
C HIS A 480 12.86 10.81 1.09
N THR A 481 13.11 11.88 0.36
CA THR A 481 13.90 11.85 -0.87
C THR A 481 15.41 11.88 -0.59
N GLU A 482 15.85 12.63 0.42
CA GLU A 482 17.26 12.83 0.73
C GLU A 482 17.84 11.68 1.57
N PHE A 483 17.09 11.21 2.57
CA PHE A 483 17.55 10.19 3.54
C PHE A 483 16.78 8.88 3.47
N GLY A 484 15.68 8.83 2.75
CA GLY A 484 14.79 7.70 2.68
C GLY A 484 14.98 6.82 1.46
N PRO A 485 14.14 5.77 1.31
CA PRO A 485 14.18 4.86 0.18
C PRO A 485 13.47 5.40 -1.07
N SER A 486 13.23 6.71 -1.16
CA SER A 486 12.59 7.31 -2.34
C SER A 486 13.51 7.25 -3.55
N LEU A 487 13.04 6.69 -4.64
CA LEU A 487 13.72 6.58 -5.90
C LEU A 487 12.95 7.35 -7.00
N PRO A 488 13.65 7.86 -8.02
CA PRO A 488 12.99 8.56 -9.12
C PRO A 488 12.04 7.61 -9.87
N TRP A 489 11.04 8.19 -10.54
CA TRP A 489 9.99 7.44 -11.23
C TRP A 489 10.55 6.44 -12.26
N TYR A 490 11.64 6.76 -12.96
CA TYR A 490 12.28 5.89 -13.95
C TYR A 490 13.05 4.71 -13.36
N ALA A 491 13.27 4.66 -12.05
CA ALA A 491 13.95 3.57 -11.37
C ALA A 491 13.03 2.39 -11.00
N GLU A 492 11.89 2.23 -11.68
CA GLU A 492 10.92 1.17 -11.36
C GLU A 492 11.50 -0.24 -11.47
N LEU A 493 12.50 -0.46 -12.30
CA LEU A 493 13.19 -1.76 -12.41
C LEU A 493 13.80 -2.23 -11.07
N ALA A 494 14.09 -1.31 -10.14
CA ALA A 494 14.55 -1.64 -8.79
C ALA A 494 13.53 -2.51 -8.03
N ARG A 495 12.20 -2.30 -8.23
CA ARG A 495 11.15 -3.13 -7.64
C ARG A 495 11.22 -4.60 -8.10
N TYR A 496 11.49 -4.80 -9.38
CA TYR A 496 11.65 -6.14 -9.94
C TYR A 496 12.98 -6.77 -9.54
N SER A 497 14.04 -5.96 -9.40
CA SER A 497 15.31 -6.41 -8.84
C SER A 497 15.14 -6.85 -7.38
N SER A 498 14.38 -6.10 -6.57
CA SER A 498 14.00 -6.48 -5.20
C SER A 498 13.20 -7.80 -5.19
N LEU A 499 12.21 -7.94 -6.07
CA LEU A 499 11.42 -9.18 -6.20
C LEU A 499 12.27 -10.40 -6.62
N LEU A 500 13.28 -10.20 -7.47
CA LEU A 500 14.13 -11.28 -8.00
C LEU A 500 15.40 -11.49 -7.16
N GLY A 501 15.65 -10.65 -6.16
CA GLY A 501 16.76 -10.79 -5.22
C GLY A 501 16.55 -11.93 -4.20
N ASP A 502 17.61 -12.36 -3.53
CA ASP A 502 17.58 -13.47 -2.57
C ASP A 502 17.21 -13.04 -1.14
N GLY A 503 16.76 -11.81 -0.95
CA GLY A 503 16.30 -11.27 0.33
C GLY A 503 14.84 -11.58 0.65
N PRO A 504 14.34 -11.10 1.81
CA PRO A 504 12.97 -11.29 2.25
C PRO A 504 11.92 -10.71 1.28
N ASP A 505 12.29 -9.74 0.48
CA ASP A 505 11.44 -9.17 -0.57
C ASP A 505 11.27 -10.06 -1.79
N GLY A 506 12.23 -10.94 -2.04
CA GLY A 506 12.30 -11.82 -3.22
C GLY A 506 11.98 -13.28 -2.95
N THR A 507 11.18 -13.60 -1.93
CA THR A 507 10.81 -15.00 -1.62
C THR A 507 10.07 -15.68 -2.77
N ALA A 508 10.20 -17.01 -2.85
CA ALA A 508 9.55 -17.82 -3.88
C ALA A 508 8.03 -17.52 -4.00
N THR A 509 7.35 -17.39 -2.86
CA THR A 509 5.90 -17.18 -2.79
C THR A 509 5.48 -15.76 -3.20
N LYS A 510 6.34 -14.76 -3.03
CA LYS A 510 6.13 -13.40 -3.56
C LYS A 510 6.30 -13.34 -5.09
N ARG A 511 7.27 -14.11 -5.64
CA ARG A 511 7.52 -14.16 -7.09
C ARG A 511 6.35 -14.75 -7.87
N VAL A 512 5.69 -15.81 -7.36
CA VAL A 512 4.66 -16.55 -8.09
C VAL A 512 3.53 -15.67 -8.62
N PRO A 513 2.76 -14.90 -7.82
CA PRO A 513 1.62 -14.15 -8.34
C PRO A 513 2.01 -13.06 -9.32
N VAL A 514 3.13 -12.37 -9.09
CA VAL A 514 3.61 -11.28 -9.93
C VAL A 514 4.08 -11.80 -11.28
N LEU A 515 4.99 -12.79 -11.26
CA LEU A 515 5.56 -13.34 -12.49
C LEU A 515 4.53 -14.11 -13.32
N LEU A 516 3.59 -14.84 -12.69
CA LEU A 516 2.48 -15.47 -13.42
C LEU A 516 1.57 -14.44 -14.08
N THR A 517 1.29 -13.33 -13.40
CA THR A 517 0.50 -12.24 -14.01
C THR A 517 1.23 -11.68 -15.22
N LEU A 518 2.52 -11.34 -15.09
CA LEU A 518 3.35 -10.84 -16.19
C LEU A 518 3.42 -11.83 -17.36
N ALA A 519 3.58 -13.12 -17.07
CA ALA A 519 3.67 -14.17 -18.09
C ALA A 519 2.34 -14.39 -18.84
N LEU A 520 1.21 -14.34 -18.13
CA LEU A 520 -0.09 -14.59 -18.75
C LEU A 520 -0.67 -13.36 -19.47
N LEU A 521 -0.21 -12.14 -19.17
CA LEU A 521 -0.64 -10.94 -19.88
C LEU A 521 -0.42 -11.03 -21.41
N PRO A 522 0.80 -11.34 -21.94
CA PRO A 522 1.01 -11.48 -23.37
C PRO A 522 0.23 -12.66 -23.97
N VAL A 523 0.10 -13.78 -23.23
CA VAL A 523 -0.69 -14.94 -23.70
C VAL A 523 -2.15 -14.57 -23.89
N VAL A 524 -2.75 -13.86 -22.92
CA VAL A 524 -4.13 -13.36 -23.03
C VAL A 524 -4.24 -12.31 -24.12
N GLY A 525 -3.28 -11.39 -24.23
CA GLY A 525 -3.22 -10.37 -25.29
C GLY A 525 -3.25 -10.98 -26.70
N LEU A 526 -2.43 -11.99 -26.95
CA LEU A 526 -2.41 -12.71 -28.23
C LEU A 526 -3.73 -13.43 -28.53
N LEU A 527 -4.38 -14.03 -27.53
CA LEU A 527 -5.68 -14.65 -27.70
C LEU A 527 -6.79 -13.65 -28.00
N LEU A 528 -6.72 -12.45 -27.43
CA LEU A 528 -7.68 -11.38 -27.68
C LEU A 528 -7.49 -10.76 -29.06
N ALA A 529 -6.24 -10.48 -29.48
CA ALA A 529 -5.92 -9.90 -30.77
C ALA A 529 -6.41 -10.77 -31.94
N ARG A 530 -6.21 -12.07 -31.88
CA ARG A 530 -6.64 -13.01 -32.94
C ARG A 530 -8.16 -13.14 -33.07
N ARG A 531 -8.92 -12.88 -32.03
CA ARG A 531 -10.39 -12.89 -32.09
C ARG A 531 -10.96 -11.67 -32.77
N THR A 532 -10.27 -10.54 -32.78
CA THR A 532 -10.67 -9.34 -33.51
C THR A 532 -10.48 -9.54 -35.01
N GLU A 533 -9.43 -10.27 -35.46
CA GLU A 533 -9.18 -10.57 -36.87
C GLU A 533 -10.17 -11.59 -37.44
N GLY A 534 -10.62 -12.58 -36.67
CA GLY A 534 -11.61 -13.59 -37.08
C GLY A 534 -13.08 -13.15 -36.96
N GLY A 535 -13.36 -12.08 -36.23
CA GLY A 535 -14.73 -11.64 -35.91
C GLY A 535 -15.44 -10.88 -37.02
N ILE A 536 -14.73 -10.43 -38.06
CA ILE A 536 -15.32 -9.74 -39.23
C ILE A 536 -15.92 -10.77 -40.24
N ALA A 537 -15.44 -12.02 -40.22
CA ALA A 537 -15.88 -13.05 -41.18
C ALA A 537 -16.95 -14.04 -40.64
N GLY A 538 -17.23 -14.09 -39.34
CA GLY A 538 -18.01 -15.18 -38.71
C GLY A 538 -19.30 -14.77 -37.99
N ALA A 539 -19.84 -13.58 -38.25
CA ALA A 539 -21.04 -13.08 -37.51
C ALA A 539 -22.37 -13.74 -37.95
N ALA A 540 -22.35 -14.71 -38.86
CA ALA A 540 -23.56 -15.30 -39.44
C ALA A 540 -24.00 -16.65 -38.87
N GLU A 541 -23.22 -17.35 -38.05
CA GLU A 541 -23.61 -18.68 -37.52
C GLU A 541 -23.84 -18.67 -36.03
N GLY A 542 -25.09 -18.64 -35.62
CA GLY A 542 -25.57 -18.67 -34.26
C GLY A 542 -25.34 -20.04 -33.60
N GLY A 543 -24.84 -20.04 -32.38
CA GLY A 543 -24.97 -21.15 -31.47
C GLY A 543 -23.86 -21.29 -30.41
N ALA A 544 -22.60 -21.44 -30.77
CA ALA A 544 -21.49 -21.64 -29.83
C ALA A 544 -20.72 -20.36 -29.47
N ALA A 545 -20.88 -19.30 -30.24
CA ALA A 545 -20.23 -17.97 -30.08
C ALA A 545 -20.67 -17.22 -28.80
N GLY A 546 -21.86 -17.51 -28.26
CA GLY A 546 -22.49 -16.71 -27.20
C GLY A 546 -21.76 -16.70 -25.86
N VAL A 547 -21.05 -17.74 -25.48
CA VAL A 547 -20.46 -17.86 -24.12
C VAL A 547 -18.96 -17.57 -24.12
N ALA A 548 -18.25 -17.96 -25.19
CA ALA A 548 -16.84 -17.60 -25.38
C ALA A 548 -16.68 -16.09 -25.64
N GLY A 549 -17.64 -15.47 -26.34
CA GLY A 549 -17.69 -14.04 -26.59
C GLY A 549 -17.83 -13.18 -25.32
N ARG A 550 -18.42 -13.70 -24.25
CA ARG A 550 -18.62 -12.94 -22.99
C ARG A 550 -17.41 -12.91 -22.05
N VAL A 551 -16.49 -13.87 -22.12
CA VAL A 551 -15.29 -13.90 -21.26
C VAL A 551 -14.19 -13.01 -21.80
N SER A 552 -14.11 -12.81 -23.12
CA SER A 552 -13.07 -11.98 -23.76
C SER A 552 -13.08 -10.52 -23.30
N PRO A 553 -14.23 -9.81 -23.23
CA PRO A 553 -14.26 -8.44 -22.72
C PRO A 553 -13.87 -8.35 -21.23
N ALA A 554 -14.20 -9.35 -20.42
CA ALA A 554 -13.80 -9.39 -19.03
C ALA A 554 -12.29 -9.59 -18.87
N ALA A 555 -11.70 -10.49 -19.67
CA ALA A 555 -10.26 -10.70 -19.71
C ALA A 555 -9.52 -9.44 -20.16
N ALA A 556 -10.02 -8.74 -21.21
CA ALA A 556 -9.43 -7.49 -21.67
C ALA A 556 -9.46 -6.39 -20.61
N ARG A 557 -10.58 -6.23 -19.90
CA ARG A 557 -10.70 -5.25 -18.81
C ARG A 557 -9.73 -5.55 -17.67
N LEU A 558 -9.66 -6.81 -17.22
CA LEU A 558 -8.77 -7.19 -16.12
C LEU A 558 -7.30 -7.10 -16.54
N ALA A 559 -6.95 -7.49 -17.77
CA ALA A 559 -5.62 -7.28 -18.30
C ALA A 559 -5.28 -5.77 -18.35
N GLY A 560 -6.22 -4.92 -18.81
CA GLY A 560 -6.04 -3.47 -18.80
C GLY A 560 -5.83 -2.91 -17.39
N VAL A 561 -6.62 -3.35 -16.40
CA VAL A 561 -6.42 -2.91 -15.00
C VAL A 561 -5.08 -3.40 -14.44
N ALA A 562 -4.67 -4.63 -14.75
CA ALA A 562 -3.39 -5.17 -14.30
C ALA A 562 -2.20 -4.42 -14.92
N VAL A 563 -2.24 -4.18 -16.25
CA VAL A 563 -1.18 -3.44 -16.98
C VAL A 563 -1.08 -2.00 -16.47
N LEU A 564 -2.22 -1.30 -16.36
CA LEU A 564 -2.21 0.07 -15.85
C LEU A 564 -1.79 0.12 -14.37
N GLY A 565 -2.22 -0.84 -13.55
CA GLY A 565 -1.76 -0.94 -12.15
C GLY A 565 -0.24 -1.11 -12.07
N LEU A 566 0.34 -2.00 -12.87
CA LEU A 566 1.79 -2.17 -12.95
C LEU A 566 2.50 -0.91 -13.45
N ALA A 567 1.92 -0.21 -14.46
CA ALA A 567 2.46 1.05 -14.94
C ALA A 567 2.39 2.18 -13.89
N LEU A 568 1.33 2.24 -13.09
CA LEU A 568 1.16 3.26 -12.06
C LEU A 568 2.16 3.12 -10.91
N PHE A 569 2.76 1.95 -10.70
CA PHE A 569 3.87 1.80 -9.75
C PHE A 569 5.08 2.67 -10.07
N TRP A 570 5.28 3.06 -11.33
CA TRP A 570 6.33 4.00 -11.71
C TRP A 570 6.21 5.34 -10.97
N LEU A 571 5.01 5.75 -10.60
CA LEU A 571 4.73 7.00 -9.90
C LEU A 571 4.93 6.91 -8.38
N THR A 572 5.05 5.70 -7.81
CA THR A 572 5.26 5.55 -6.36
C THR A 572 6.71 5.89 -5.98
N PRO A 573 6.94 6.59 -4.86
CA PRO A 573 8.30 7.03 -4.49
C PRO A 573 9.21 5.86 -4.11
N SER A 574 8.74 4.85 -3.40
CA SER A 574 9.53 3.68 -3.01
C SER A 574 9.28 2.50 -3.98
N LYS A 575 10.33 1.66 -4.19
CA LYS A 575 10.34 0.61 -5.21
C LYS A 575 10.47 -0.80 -4.61
N TRP A 576 9.78 -1.04 -3.51
CA TRP A 576 9.79 -2.34 -2.84
C TRP A 576 8.79 -3.33 -3.43
N SER A 577 9.12 -4.63 -3.37
CA SER A 577 8.28 -5.70 -3.92
C SER A 577 6.95 -5.87 -3.17
N HIS A 578 6.89 -5.55 -1.88
CA HIS A 578 5.67 -5.71 -1.07
C HIS A 578 4.50 -4.84 -1.56
N HIS A 579 4.76 -3.71 -2.25
CA HIS A 579 3.69 -2.90 -2.82
C HIS A 579 2.84 -3.63 -3.86
N PHE A 580 3.31 -4.75 -4.43
CA PHE A 580 2.47 -5.60 -5.29
C PHE A 580 1.22 -6.13 -4.57
N GLY A 581 1.23 -6.21 -3.23
CA GLY A 581 0.07 -6.52 -2.41
C GLY A 581 -1.13 -5.63 -2.72
N GLY A 582 -0.94 -4.34 -3.00
CA GLY A 582 -2.02 -3.43 -3.40
C GLY A 582 -2.83 -3.88 -4.63
N LEU A 583 -2.28 -4.77 -5.46
CA LEU A 583 -2.97 -5.37 -6.62
C LEU A 583 -3.43 -6.83 -6.37
N ALA A 584 -3.36 -7.36 -5.15
CA ALA A 584 -3.65 -8.77 -4.85
C ALA A 584 -5.01 -9.24 -5.42
N GLY A 585 -6.08 -8.48 -5.21
CA GLY A 585 -7.40 -8.82 -5.75
C GLY A 585 -7.49 -8.73 -7.28
N VAL A 586 -6.76 -7.79 -7.89
CA VAL A 586 -6.71 -7.65 -9.36
C VAL A 586 -5.96 -8.81 -10.00
N PHE A 587 -4.77 -9.16 -9.47
CA PHE A 587 -3.98 -10.28 -9.95
C PHE A 587 -4.76 -11.59 -9.79
N ALA A 588 -5.38 -11.83 -8.63
CA ALA A 588 -6.21 -13.00 -8.41
C ALA A 588 -7.37 -13.08 -9.43
N ALA A 589 -8.09 -11.97 -9.66
CA ALA A 589 -9.16 -11.91 -10.66
C ALA A 589 -8.65 -12.20 -12.07
N PHE A 590 -7.53 -11.60 -12.45
CA PHE A 590 -6.90 -11.80 -13.76
C PHE A 590 -6.48 -13.24 -13.97
N LEU A 591 -5.78 -13.87 -13.02
CA LEU A 591 -5.33 -15.26 -13.09
C LEU A 591 -6.50 -16.24 -13.28
N VAL A 592 -7.60 -16.04 -12.52
CA VAL A 592 -8.81 -16.85 -12.65
C VAL A 592 -9.44 -16.70 -14.03
N VAL A 593 -9.60 -15.46 -14.51
CA VAL A 593 -10.26 -15.21 -15.81
C VAL A 593 -9.37 -15.65 -16.95
N ALA A 594 -8.05 -15.48 -16.87
CA ALA A 594 -7.07 -15.99 -17.84
C ALA A 594 -7.14 -17.53 -17.94
N ALA A 595 -7.17 -18.24 -16.80
CA ALA A 595 -7.30 -19.68 -16.78
C ALA A 595 -8.62 -20.15 -17.43
N VAL A 596 -9.74 -19.50 -17.12
CA VAL A 596 -11.05 -19.80 -17.73
C VAL A 596 -11.03 -19.52 -19.24
N LEU A 597 -10.42 -18.42 -19.68
CA LEU A 597 -10.30 -18.08 -21.10
C LEU A 597 -9.50 -19.14 -21.86
N LEU A 598 -8.33 -19.55 -21.35
CA LEU A 598 -7.48 -20.58 -21.94
C LEU A 598 -8.21 -21.91 -22.08
N VAL A 599 -8.86 -22.38 -21.01
CA VAL A 599 -9.65 -23.62 -21.03
C VAL A 599 -10.80 -23.56 -22.06
N ARG A 600 -11.44 -22.41 -22.20
CA ARG A 600 -12.50 -22.23 -23.21
C ARG A 600 -11.98 -22.19 -24.63
N CYS A 601 -10.86 -21.49 -24.85
CA CYS A 601 -10.18 -21.51 -26.14
C CYS A 601 -9.82 -22.94 -26.56
N ALA A 602 -9.32 -23.73 -25.62
CA ALA A 602 -9.03 -25.15 -25.85
C ALA A 602 -10.25 -25.98 -26.30
N ARG A 603 -11.42 -25.71 -25.71
CA ARG A 603 -12.66 -26.41 -26.05
C ARG A 603 -13.26 -25.98 -27.39
N SER A 604 -13.06 -24.74 -27.78
CA SER A 604 -13.59 -24.18 -29.03
C SER A 604 -12.64 -24.30 -30.21
N ALA A 605 -11.40 -24.79 -30.01
CA ALA A 605 -10.40 -24.91 -31.08
C ALA A 605 -10.80 -26.01 -32.07
N PRO A 606 -10.80 -25.73 -33.41
CA PRO A 606 -10.98 -26.72 -34.41
C PRO A 606 -9.91 -27.82 -34.38
N ALA A 607 -10.21 -29.03 -34.84
CA ALA A 607 -9.32 -30.19 -34.68
C ALA A 607 -8.02 -30.13 -35.51
N GLY A 608 -7.80 -29.14 -36.34
CA GLY A 608 -6.62 -28.98 -37.24
C GLY A 608 -5.91 -27.64 -37.12
N ASP A 609 -6.34 -26.75 -36.21
CA ASP A 609 -5.79 -25.39 -36.13
C ASP A 609 -4.39 -25.42 -35.42
N ARG A 610 -3.33 -25.04 -36.16
CA ARG A 610 -1.95 -24.97 -35.67
C ARG A 610 -1.71 -23.77 -34.75
N VAL A 611 -2.50 -22.75 -34.87
CA VAL A 611 -2.32 -21.46 -34.19
C VAL A 611 -2.58 -21.51 -32.67
N PRO A 612 -3.66 -22.17 -32.17
CA PRO A 612 -3.83 -22.36 -30.74
C PRO A 612 -2.74 -23.21 -30.09
N LEU A 613 -2.14 -24.17 -30.82
CA LEU A 613 -1.04 -25.01 -30.32
C LEU A 613 0.21 -24.19 -30.01
N GLY A 614 0.58 -23.24 -30.86
CA GLY A 614 1.72 -22.34 -30.62
C GLY A 614 1.54 -21.50 -29.34
N VAL A 615 0.32 -20.98 -29.10
CA VAL A 615 -0.02 -20.25 -27.88
C VAL A 615 0.02 -21.20 -26.67
N GLY A 616 -0.45 -22.45 -26.81
CA GLY A 616 -0.39 -23.46 -25.76
C GLY A 616 1.04 -23.81 -25.37
N LEU A 617 1.90 -24.12 -26.34
CA LEU A 617 3.32 -24.44 -26.13
C LEU A 617 4.11 -23.26 -25.56
N GLY A 618 3.95 -22.07 -26.15
CA GLY A 618 4.61 -20.86 -25.65
C GLY A 618 4.16 -20.49 -24.24
N GLY A 619 2.87 -20.62 -23.95
CA GLY A 619 2.33 -20.41 -22.62
C GLY A 619 2.84 -21.41 -21.59
N VAL A 620 2.96 -22.71 -21.94
CA VAL A 620 3.57 -23.73 -21.06
C VAL A 620 5.04 -23.39 -20.79
N GLY A 621 5.83 -23.08 -21.84
CA GLY A 621 7.23 -22.69 -21.70
C GLY A 621 7.39 -21.50 -20.77
N LEU A 622 6.57 -20.46 -20.95
CA LEU A 622 6.62 -19.24 -20.16
C LEU A 622 6.24 -19.48 -18.69
N VAL A 623 5.17 -20.24 -18.43
CA VAL A 623 4.77 -20.59 -17.04
C VAL A 623 5.79 -21.52 -16.39
N ALA A 624 6.40 -22.45 -17.13
CA ALA A 624 7.46 -23.33 -16.61
C ALA A 624 8.72 -22.53 -16.21
N VAL A 625 9.12 -21.55 -17.03
CA VAL A 625 10.22 -20.63 -16.70
C VAL A 625 9.88 -19.82 -15.44
N VAL A 626 8.66 -19.26 -15.37
CA VAL A 626 8.19 -18.53 -14.18
C VAL A 626 8.24 -19.42 -12.93
N ALA A 627 7.79 -20.67 -13.01
CA ALA A 627 7.85 -21.60 -11.89
C ALA A 627 9.30 -21.87 -11.46
N GLY A 628 10.20 -22.08 -12.44
CA GLY A 628 11.62 -22.24 -12.18
C GLY A 628 12.24 -21.03 -11.48
N LEU A 629 11.98 -19.83 -11.97
CA LEU A 629 12.46 -18.57 -11.37
C LEU A 629 11.88 -18.34 -9.98
N ALA A 630 10.59 -18.64 -9.78
CA ALA A 630 9.96 -18.46 -8.49
C ALA A 630 10.51 -19.44 -7.45
N PHE A 631 10.46 -20.74 -7.71
CA PHE A 631 10.94 -21.75 -6.76
C PHE A 631 12.46 -21.89 -6.71
N GLY A 632 13.20 -21.16 -7.56
CA GLY A 632 14.65 -20.97 -7.45
C GLY A 632 15.04 -20.02 -6.32
N ALA A 633 14.10 -19.19 -5.84
CA ALA A 633 14.31 -18.33 -4.70
C ALA A 633 14.30 -19.12 -3.38
N PRO A 634 14.99 -18.61 -2.35
CA PRO A 634 14.84 -19.11 -0.98
C PRO A 634 13.47 -18.74 -0.43
N ASN A 635 13.07 -19.43 0.63
CA ASN A 635 11.90 -19.13 1.43
C ASN A 635 12.27 -18.24 2.63
N GLN A 636 13.13 -17.25 2.38
CA GLN A 636 13.64 -16.35 3.39
C GLN A 636 12.59 -15.30 3.73
N TRP A 637 12.42 -15.05 5.03
CA TRP A 637 11.54 -14.01 5.58
C TRP A 637 12.35 -13.14 6.54
N TRP A 638 11.80 -11.99 6.89
CA TRP A 638 12.41 -11.14 7.90
C TRP A 638 12.66 -11.95 9.17
N GLN A 639 13.84 -11.77 9.78
CA GLN A 639 14.26 -12.48 10.97
C GLN A 639 14.21 -14.04 10.83
N PRO A 640 14.84 -14.61 9.80
CA PRO A 640 14.70 -16.04 9.48
C PRO A 640 15.14 -16.97 10.62
N VAL A 641 16.06 -16.52 11.50
CA VAL A 641 16.52 -17.27 12.67
C VAL A 641 15.38 -17.53 13.67
N ILE A 642 14.46 -16.56 13.83
CA ILE A 642 13.33 -16.70 14.75
C ILE A 642 12.29 -17.67 14.20
N TYR A 643 12.11 -17.73 12.88
CA TYR A 643 11.07 -18.55 12.27
C TYR A 643 11.53 -19.94 11.91
N ASP A 644 12.80 -20.17 11.61
CA ASP A 644 13.37 -21.42 11.07
C ASP A 644 12.47 -22.04 9.99
N VAL A 645 12.02 -21.22 9.03
CA VAL A 645 11.20 -21.71 7.91
C VAL A 645 12.02 -22.66 7.03
N PRO A 646 11.43 -23.78 6.59
CA PRO A 646 12.10 -24.67 5.64
C PRO A 646 12.56 -23.93 4.38
N TRP A 647 13.75 -24.28 3.90
CA TRP A 647 14.38 -23.68 2.69
C TRP A 647 14.68 -22.18 2.80
N ALA A 648 14.92 -21.65 4.00
CA ALA A 648 15.20 -20.22 4.21
C ALA A 648 16.44 -19.73 3.43
N HIS A 649 17.40 -20.60 3.15
CA HIS A 649 18.67 -20.26 2.49
C HIS A 649 18.94 -21.09 1.23
N SER A 650 17.96 -21.80 0.72
CA SER A 650 18.10 -22.68 -0.44
C SER A 650 16.83 -22.71 -1.29
N PRO A 651 16.95 -23.11 -2.56
CA PRO A 651 15.78 -23.33 -3.41
C PRO A 651 14.82 -24.35 -2.81
N ILE A 652 13.53 -24.17 -3.07
CA ILE A 652 12.47 -25.03 -2.51
C ILE A 652 12.47 -26.38 -3.18
N ARG A 653 12.80 -27.45 -2.43
CA ARG A 653 12.94 -28.83 -2.92
C ARG A 653 12.25 -29.82 -1.98
N PRO A 654 10.91 -29.86 -1.91
CA PRO A 654 10.20 -30.80 -1.05
C PRO A 654 10.46 -32.25 -1.50
N GLY A 655 10.93 -33.09 -0.57
CA GLY A 655 11.29 -34.49 -0.90
C GLY A 655 12.39 -34.65 -1.99
N GLY A 656 13.22 -33.61 -2.18
CA GLY A 656 14.27 -33.63 -3.21
C GLY A 656 13.78 -33.23 -4.62
N LEU A 657 12.49 -32.97 -4.82
CA LEU A 657 11.94 -32.53 -6.11
C LEU A 657 12.44 -31.13 -6.50
N PRO A 658 13.10 -30.96 -7.65
CA PRO A 658 13.67 -29.70 -8.07
C PRO A 658 12.59 -28.77 -8.65
N LEU A 659 11.75 -28.18 -7.80
CA LEU A 659 10.70 -27.25 -8.23
C LEU A 659 11.24 -26.02 -8.98
N ASN A 660 12.53 -25.72 -8.78
CA ASN A 660 13.26 -24.68 -9.50
C ASN A 660 13.67 -25.06 -10.93
N SER A 661 13.36 -26.28 -11.39
CA SER A 661 13.66 -26.72 -12.75
C SER A 661 12.45 -26.46 -13.68
N PRO A 662 12.56 -25.59 -14.70
CA PRO A 662 11.52 -25.42 -15.72
C PRO A 662 11.19 -26.74 -16.44
N LEU A 663 12.20 -27.63 -16.60
CA LEU A 663 12.05 -28.92 -17.26
C LEU A 663 11.13 -29.87 -16.50
N LEU A 664 11.11 -29.81 -15.17
CA LEU A 664 10.16 -30.57 -14.36
C LEU A 664 8.71 -30.20 -14.72
N TRP A 665 8.40 -28.93 -14.76
CA TRP A 665 7.07 -28.42 -15.05
C TRP A 665 6.64 -28.68 -16.50
N ALA A 666 7.54 -28.42 -17.46
CA ALA A 666 7.28 -28.71 -18.87
C ALA A 666 7.18 -30.24 -19.13
N GLY A 667 8.00 -31.03 -18.46
CA GLY A 667 7.97 -32.50 -18.56
C GLY A 667 6.68 -33.09 -18.00
N ALA A 668 6.17 -32.58 -16.90
CA ALA A 668 4.86 -32.97 -16.34
C ALA A 668 3.73 -32.73 -17.34
N VAL A 669 3.73 -31.57 -18.02
CA VAL A 669 2.76 -31.26 -19.09
C VAL A 669 2.95 -32.20 -20.27
N GLY A 670 4.20 -32.45 -20.70
CA GLY A 670 4.53 -33.38 -21.80
C GLY A 670 4.05 -34.78 -21.51
N LEU A 671 4.28 -35.29 -20.29
CA LEU A 671 3.79 -36.61 -19.86
C LEU A 671 2.25 -36.65 -19.89
N GLY A 672 1.60 -35.64 -19.35
CA GLY A 672 0.14 -35.52 -19.41
C GLY A 672 -0.41 -35.51 -20.85
N TYR A 673 0.24 -34.79 -21.75
CA TYR A 673 -0.08 -34.78 -23.18
C TYR A 673 0.06 -36.19 -23.79
N LEU A 674 1.15 -36.89 -23.53
CA LEU A 674 1.38 -38.24 -24.04
C LEU A 674 0.32 -39.23 -23.51
N VAL A 675 -0.05 -39.16 -22.25
CA VAL A 675 -1.10 -39.99 -21.67
C VAL A 675 -2.45 -39.73 -22.34
N VAL A 676 -2.83 -38.48 -22.55
CA VAL A 676 -4.07 -38.13 -23.23
C VAL A 676 -4.05 -38.56 -24.68
N ARG A 677 -2.91 -38.40 -25.38
CA ARG A 677 -2.71 -38.82 -26.76
C ARG A 677 -2.86 -40.34 -26.93
N ARG A 678 -2.24 -41.10 -26.01
CA ARG A 678 -2.36 -42.59 -26.02
C ARG A 678 -3.78 -43.07 -25.72
N ARG A 679 -4.46 -42.45 -24.76
CA ARG A 679 -5.80 -42.87 -24.33
C ARG A 679 -6.93 -42.39 -25.21
N ARG A 680 -6.85 -41.16 -25.78
CA ARG A 680 -7.94 -40.49 -26.43
C ARG A 680 -7.65 -40.00 -27.86
N GLY A 681 -6.43 -40.17 -28.35
CA GLY A 681 -5.97 -39.75 -29.68
C GLY A 681 -5.41 -38.33 -29.75
N ALA A 682 -4.97 -37.91 -30.95
CA ALA A 682 -4.25 -36.67 -31.16
C ALA A 682 -5.11 -35.41 -30.99
N ALA A 683 -6.36 -35.41 -31.46
CA ALA A 683 -7.22 -34.21 -31.38
C ALA A 683 -7.55 -33.80 -29.93
N PRO A 684 -7.96 -34.72 -29.01
CA PRO A 684 -8.09 -34.36 -27.59
C PRO A 684 -6.78 -33.96 -26.93
N ALA A 685 -5.64 -34.57 -27.32
CA ALA A 685 -4.33 -34.21 -26.80
C ALA A 685 -3.95 -32.76 -27.17
N ASN A 686 -4.15 -32.38 -28.44
CA ASN A 686 -3.89 -31.01 -28.89
C ASN A 686 -4.76 -29.98 -28.15
N ARG A 687 -6.05 -30.30 -27.94
CA ARG A 687 -6.92 -29.44 -27.09
C ARG A 687 -6.43 -29.34 -25.64
N SER A 688 -5.92 -30.43 -25.08
CA SER A 688 -5.36 -30.41 -23.72
C SER A 688 -4.11 -29.54 -23.64
N LEU A 689 -3.30 -29.47 -24.71
CA LEU A 689 -2.10 -28.63 -24.76
C LEU A 689 -2.45 -27.13 -24.77
N VAL A 690 -3.53 -26.74 -25.45
CA VAL A 690 -4.01 -25.34 -25.42
C VAL A 690 -4.49 -24.93 -23.99
N ALA A 691 -5.04 -25.88 -23.23
CA ALA A 691 -5.45 -25.63 -21.85
C ALA A 691 -4.29 -25.75 -20.84
N ALA A 692 -3.17 -26.34 -21.22
CA ALA A 692 -2.08 -26.69 -20.33
C ALA A 692 -1.48 -25.47 -19.56
N PRO A 693 -1.31 -24.28 -20.15
CA PRO A 693 -0.83 -23.11 -19.42
C PRO A 693 -1.72 -22.76 -18.21
N ALA A 694 -3.04 -22.90 -18.36
CA ALA A 694 -3.98 -22.64 -17.25
C ALA A 694 -3.85 -23.69 -16.14
N VAL A 695 -3.73 -24.97 -16.51
CA VAL A 695 -3.55 -26.06 -15.55
C VAL A 695 -2.22 -25.91 -14.83
N LEU A 696 -1.15 -25.65 -15.59
CA LEU A 696 0.20 -25.47 -15.04
C LEU A 696 0.25 -24.25 -14.08
N ALA A 697 -0.28 -23.10 -14.47
CA ALA A 697 -0.35 -21.91 -13.63
C ALA A 697 -1.15 -22.18 -12.34
N SER A 698 -2.29 -22.89 -12.45
CA SER A 698 -3.10 -23.28 -11.29
C SER A 698 -2.33 -24.22 -10.35
N SER A 699 -1.51 -25.14 -10.92
CA SER A 699 -0.65 -26.04 -10.13
C SER A 699 0.48 -25.27 -9.43
N VAL A 700 1.12 -24.32 -10.11
CA VAL A 700 2.15 -23.44 -9.53
C VAL A 700 1.57 -22.61 -8.38
N VAL A 701 0.36 -22.04 -8.54
CA VAL A 701 -0.37 -21.33 -7.48
C VAL A 701 -0.64 -22.27 -6.30
N ALA A 702 -1.16 -23.46 -6.55
CA ALA A 702 -1.48 -24.42 -5.48
C ALA A 702 -0.23 -24.85 -4.69
N VAL A 703 0.86 -25.16 -5.40
CA VAL A 703 2.15 -25.51 -4.78
C VAL A 703 2.71 -24.32 -3.98
N SER A 704 2.62 -23.10 -4.50
CA SER A 704 3.06 -21.89 -3.78
C SER A 704 2.31 -21.70 -2.46
N VAL A 705 0.99 -21.81 -2.48
CA VAL A 705 0.17 -21.70 -1.26
C VAL A 705 0.49 -22.84 -0.28
N ALA A 706 0.65 -24.06 -0.77
CA ALA A 706 1.00 -25.21 0.06
C ALA A 706 2.39 -25.07 0.70
N VAL A 707 3.37 -24.61 -0.06
CA VAL A 707 4.73 -24.32 0.45
C VAL A 707 4.68 -23.24 1.51
N LEU A 708 3.97 -22.12 1.25
CA LEU A 708 3.87 -21.01 2.20
C LEU A 708 3.24 -21.48 3.52
N LEU A 709 2.03 -22.00 3.47
CA LEU A 709 1.32 -22.45 4.67
C LEU A 709 2.05 -23.60 5.37
N GLY A 710 2.53 -24.59 4.61
CA GLY A 710 3.26 -25.72 5.15
C GLY A 710 4.56 -25.33 5.85
N SER A 711 5.30 -24.35 5.29
CA SER A 711 6.52 -23.83 5.90
C SER A 711 6.26 -23.15 7.24
N PHE A 712 5.25 -22.31 7.31
CA PHE A 712 4.90 -21.59 8.54
C PHE A 712 4.16 -22.44 9.58
N ILE A 713 3.55 -23.57 9.19
CA ILE A 713 3.07 -24.60 10.13
C ILE A 713 4.27 -25.42 10.66
N ALA A 714 5.26 -25.71 9.84
CA ALA A 714 6.44 -26.45 10.26
C ALA A 714 7.40 -25.63 11.15
N ALA A 715 7.48 -24.32 10.94
CA ALA A 715 8.40 -23.42 11.64
C ALA A 715 8.29 -23.51 13.18
N PRO A 716 7.13 -23.37 13.84
CA PRO A 716 6.99 -23.47 15.29
C PRO A 716 7.25 -24.88 15.85
N ILE A 717 7.17 -25.91 15.01
CA ILE A 717 7.51 -27.29 15.38
C ILE A 717 9.02 -27.48 15.39
N ARG A 718 9.73 -26.85 14.45
CA ARG A 718 11.18 -26.91 14.32
C ARG A 718 11.88 -26.01 15.35
N GLN A 719 11.37 -24.82 15.54
CA GLN A 719 11.90 -23.79 16.44
C GLN A 719 10.78 -23.27 17.34
N PRO A 720 10.50 -23.92 18.49
CA PRO A 720 9.45 -23.48 19.41
C PRO A 720 9.85 -22.25 20.23
N THR A 721 11.13 -22.09 20.56
CA THR A 721 11.65 -20.96 21.35
C THR A 721 11.63 -19.69 20.49
N GLY A 722 11.04 -18.61 21.00
CA GLY A 722 10.88 -17.35 20.25
C GLY A 722 9.89 -17.42 19.10
N SER A 723 9.08 -18.49 19.02
CA SER A 723 8.10 -18.68 17.95
C SER A 723 6.93 -17.71 18.09
N LEU A 724 6.76 -16.82 17.09
CA LEU A 724 5.61 -15.92 17.01
C LEU A 724 4.28 -16.66 17.02
N ALA A 725 4.19 -17.79 16.32
CA ALA A 725 2.97 -18.59 16.26
C ALA A 725 2.56 -19.10 17.65
N LEU A 726 3.52 -19.60 18.42
CA LEU A 726 3.27 -20.07 19.80
C LEU A 726 2.97 -18.90 20.74
N ALA A 727 3.67 -17.76 20.60
CA ALA A 727 3.38 -16.55 21.36
C ALA A 727 1.96 -16.05 21.11
N ASN A 728 1.52 -16.03 19.85
CA ASN A 728 0.13 -15.69 19.49
C ASN A 728 -0.90 -16.67 20.06
N LEU A 729 -0.60 -17.98 20.09
CA LEU A 729 -1.49 -18.98 20.69
C LEU A 729 -1.57 -18.83 22.22
N ARG A 730 -0.44 -18.59 22.89
CA ARG A 730 -0.43 -18.30 24.35
C ARG A 730 -1.26 -17.06 24.66
N TRP A 731 -1.08 -15.98 23.87
CA TRP A 731 -1.88 -14.78 24.04
C TRP A 731 -3.39 -15.04 23.91
N LEU A 732 -3.81 -15.87 22.96
CA LEU A 732 -5.22 -16.29 22.81
C LEU A 732 -5.73 -17.12 24.01
N ALA A 733 -4.88 -17.95 24.60
CA ALA A 733 -5.20 -18.73 25.80
C ALA A 733 -5.31 -17.87 27.08
N ARG A 734 -5.01 -16.57 26.99
CA ARG A 734 -5.02 -15.61 28.10
C ARG A 734 -3.98 -15.92 29.18
N ASP A 735 -2.86 -16.49 28.79
CA ASP A 735 -1.73 -16.74 29.72
C ASP A 735 -1.04 -15.45 30.19
N GLY A 736 -1.61 -14.29 29.87
CA GLY A 736 -1.13 -12.99 30.34
C GLY A 736 0.22 -12.57 29.77
N GLY A 737 0.76 -13.31 28.80
CA GLY A 737 2.06 -13.08 28.23
C GLY A 737 2.15 -11.80 27.39
N CYS A 738 3.34 -11.25 27.29
CA CYS A 738 3.69 -10.11 26.45
C CYS A 738 4.01 -10.53 24.98
N GLY A 739 3.63 -11.75 24.58
CA GLY A 739 3.90 -12.29 23.27
C GLY A 739 5.39 -12.63 23.10
N LEU A 740 6.06 -12.13 22.05
CA LEU A 740 7.49 -12.38 21.84
C LEU A 740 8.38 -11.82 22.95
N ALA A 741 7.92 -10.80 23.68
CA ALA A 741 8.69 -10.20 24.75
C ALA A 741 8.91 -11.14 25.94
N ASP A 742 8.09 -12.19 26.09
CA ASP A 742 8.28 -13.21 27.13
C ASP A 742 9.56 -14.03 26.93
N ASP A 743 10.03 -14.14 25.69
CA ASP A 743 11.24 -14.88 25.33
C ASP A 743 12.48 -13.95 25.23
N VAL A 744 12.32 -12.63 25.51
CA VAL A 744 13.40 -11.65 25.49
C VAL A 744 14.04 -11.55 26.86
N GLN A 745 15.35 -11.79 26.91
CA GLN A 745 16.16 -11.53 28.10
C GLN A 745 16.77 -10.14 28.03
N VAL A 746 16.52 -9.33 29.04
CA VAL A 746 17.12 -8.01 29.18
C VAL A 746 18.39 -8.14 30.00
N LEU A 747 19.52 -7.61 29.52
CA LEU A 747 20.73 -7.54 30.33
C LEU A 747 20.43 -6.67 31.54
N PRO A 748 20.78 -7.14 32.76
CA PRO A 748 20.65 -6.32 33.96
C PRO A 748 21.53 -5.07 33.80
N ASP A 749 21.15 -3.98 34.48
CA ASP A 749 21.95 -2.77 34.56
C ASP A 749 23.38 -3.10 34.92
N VAL A 750 24.31 -2.90 34.04
CA VAL A 750 25.73 -3.02 34.32
C VAL A 750 26.18 -1.69 34.94
N PRO A 751 26.61 -1.65 36.20
CA PRO A 751 27.10 -0.42 36.79
C PRO A 751 28.23 0.18 35.92
N GLY A 752 28.01 1.37 35.36
CA GLY A 752 28.94 2.03 34.47
C GLY A 752 28.83 1.66 32.98
N GLY A 753 27.87 0.84 32.60
CA GLY A 753 27.64 0.42 31.22
C GLY A 753 26.71 1.33 30.42
N LEU A 754 26.99 2.61 30.39
CA LEU A 754 26.50 3.50 29.34
C LEU A 754 27.45 3.37 28.15
N LEU A 755 26.96 2.80 27.08
CA LEU A 755 27.60 2.85 25.77
C LEU A 755 27.59 4.27 25.23
#